data_13f06a620290768c7fb7e930ae34aa2a
#
_entry.id   13f06a620290768c7fb7e930ae34aa2a
#
_cell.length_a   1.000
_cell.length_b   1.000
_cell.length_c   1.000
_cell.angle_alpha   90.00
_cell.angle_beta   90.00
_cell.angle_gamma   90.00
#
_symmetry.space_group_name_H-M   'P 1'
#
loop_
_entity.id
_entity.type
_entity.pdbx_description
1 polymer ?
#
loop_
_entity_poly.entity_id
_entity_poly.type
_entity_poly.pdbx_seq_one_letter_code
_entity_poly.pdbx_strand_id
1 'polypeptide(L)'
;MTVDYKNTLNLPETGFPMRGDLAKREPVMLKNWYDKQLYQKIRQATKGKKSFILHDGPPYANGNIHIGHAVNKILKDIIIKSKTALGFDSPYIPGWDCHGLPIELKVEGLVGKPNEKVTAAEFRQKCREYAAEQVEGQKKDFIRLGVLGDWDNPYLTMNFNTEANIIRTLGKVIANGHLYKGSKPVHWCLDCGSSLAEAEVEYEDKVSPSIYVRFPAVNVAEIEEKFNAVGKGHGKLSAVIWTTTPWTMPSNRAIAVNADLEYNLVQLGDERVILAAELVESVAKAVSVEHVEVLGSVKGQALELVRFNHPFYDFTVPVILGDHVTTDGGTGLVHTAPDHGLDDFIVGKQYDLPMAGLVSNDGKFISTTEFFAGKGVFEANPLVVEKLQEVGNLLKVEKIKHSYPHCWRHKTPIIFRATPQWFIGMETQGLRQQALSEIKGVRWIPDWGQARIEKMVENRPDWCISRQRTWGVPMTLFVHKETEELHPRTLELLEEVAKRVEKVGIQAWWDLDEKELLGADAETYRKVPDTLDVWFDSGSTYSSVVANRPEFNGQDIDMYLEGSDQHRGWFMSSLMLSTATDSKAPYKQVLTHGFTVDGQGRKMSKSIGNIVTPQEVMDKFGGDILRLWVASTDYTGEMTVSDEILKRAADSYRRIRNTARFLLANLNGFDPQRDAVKPEEMISLDRWAVACALDAQKEIKEAYDNYQFHTVVQRLMRFCSVEMGSFYLDIIKDRQYTTKADSLARRSCQTALWHIAEALVRWMAPILSFTADEIWGYLPQTATARAEFVFTEEFYEGLFGLGENEKLDDAYWQQLIKVRSEVNRVLEIARNDKVIGGGLEAEVTVYANDEYRSLLEQLGNELRFVLITSKAEVKALADKPADVVAGELEGIAVSVARSNGEKCPRCWHYSDKIGVNPEHPTLCPRCVENVAGNGEVRQFA
;
A
#
# COMPACT_ATOMS: atom_id res chain seq x y z
N MET A 1 26.29 -35.40 55.07
CA MET A 1 25.30 -35.22 53.97
C MET A 1 25.54 -33.79 53.39
N THR A 2 25.92 -33.69 52.15
CA THR A 2 26.01 -32.36 51.48
C THR A 2 24.59 -31.80 51.40
N VAL A 3 24.37 -30.68 52.06
CA VAL A 3 23.08 -29.97 51.98
C VAL A 3 22.90 -29.49 50.54
N ASP A 4 21.79 -29.88 49.92
CA ASP A 4 21.45 -29.39 48.57
C ASP A 4 20.71 -28.05 48.71
N TYR A 5 21.37 -26.93 48.29
CA TYR A 5 20.82 -25.59 48.35
C TYR A 5 19.99 -25.20 47.12
N LYS A 6 19.79 -26.13 46.19
CA LYS A 6 19.07 -25.86 44.94
C LYS A 6 17.63 -25.36 45.20
N ASN A 7 16.98 -25.93 46.22
CA ASN A 7 15.61 -25.55 46.59
C ASN A 7 15.50 -24.18 47.27
N THR A 8 16.62 -23.51 47.56
CA THR A 8 16.66 -22.15 48.13
C THR A 8 16.80 -21.07 47.06
N LEU A 9 17.00 -21.48 45.80
CA LEU A 9 17.11 -20.58 44.68
C LEU A 9 15.71 -20.21 44.12
N ASN A 10 15.60 -18.97 43.63
CA ASN A 10 14.40 -18.50 42.95
C ASN A 10 14.54 -18.77 41.44
N LEU A 11 14.39 -20.00 41.02
CA LEU A 11 14.51 -20.38 39.62
C LEU A 11 13.37 -19.81 38.79
N PRO A 12 13.65 -19.33 37.58
CA PRO A 12 12.60 -18.80 36.70
C PRO A 12 11.65 -19.91 36.26
N GLU A 13 10.34 -19.66 36.35
CA GLU A 13 9.31 -20.61 35.96
C GLU A 13 8.13 -19.87 35.32
N THR A 14 7.66 -20.37 34.19
CA THR A 14 6.47 -19.88 33.53
C THR A 14 5.82 -20.95 32.68
N GLY A 15 4.49 -20.97 32.63
CA GLY A 15 3.72 -21.78 31.69
C GLY A 15 3.80 -21.28 30.24
N PHE A 16 4.33 -20.08 30.00
CA PHE A 16 4.48 -19.50 28.66
C PHE A 16 5.45 -20.36 27.82
N PRO A 17 5.00 -20.92 26.67
CA PRO A 17 5.81 -21.85 25.90
C PRO A 17 7.06 -21.20 25.31
N MET A 18 8.17 -21.94 25.31
CA MET A 18 9.42 -21.50 24.70
C MET A 18 9.28 -21.31 23.19
N ARG A 19 8.60 -22.24 22.52
CA ARG A 19 8.36 -22.21 21.07
C ARG A 19 7.01 -21.58 20.79
N GLY A 20 6.96 -20.73 19.74
CA GLY A 20 5.73 -20.10 19.31
C GLY A 20 4.76 -21.10 18.66
N ASP A 21 5.25 -22.01 17.83
CA ASP A 21 4.46 -22.97 17.04
C ASP A 21 3.24 -22.29 16.37
N LEU A 22 3.48 -21.10 15.82
CA LEU A 22 2.45 -20.16 15.42
C LEU A 22 1.48 -20.74 14.40
N ALA A 23 1.98 -21.46 13.40
CA ALA A 23 1.14 -22.06 12.37
C ALA A 23 0.03 -22.96 12.96
N LYS A 24 0.32 -23.64 14.08
CA LYS A 24 -0.63 -24.55 14.76
C LYS A 24 -1.45 -23.86 15.84
N ARG A 25 -0.87 -22.89 16.53
CA ARG A 25 -1.48 -22.27 17.71
C ARG A 25 -2.35 -21.08 17.39
N GLU A 26 -2.02 -20.31 16.37
CA GLU A 26 -2.81 -19.14 15.96
C GLU A 26 -4.26 -19.49 15.59
N PRO A 27 -4.58 -20.59 14.86
CA PRO A 27 -5.97 -20.96 14.62
C PRO A 27 -6.80 -21.19 15.88
N VAL A 28 -6.19 -21.75 16.93
CA VAL A 28 -6.84 -21.95 18.24
C VAL A 28 -7.10 -20.60 18.92
N MET A 29 -6.14 -19.68 18.86
CA MET A 29 -6.29 -18.32 19.39
C MET A 29 -7.39 -17.55 18.65
N LEU A 30 -7.44 -17.66 17.32
CA LEU A 30 -8.50 -17.06 16.50
C LEU A 30 -9.88 -17.55 16.93
N LYS A 31 -10.03 -18.85 17.09
CA LYS A 31 -11.28 -19.42 17.57
C LYS A 31 -11.70 -18.80 18.90
N ASN A 32 -10.77 -18.67 19.85
CA ASN A 32 -11.03 -18.03 21.13
C ASN A 32 -11.46 -16.55 20.97
N TRP A 33 -10.82 -15.80 20.08
CA TRP A 33 -11.20 -14.40 19.82
C TRP A 33 -12.64 -14.27 19.33
N TYR A 34 -13.07 -15.16 18.43
CA TYR A 34 -14.43 -15.14 17.88
C TYR A 34 -15.47 -15.68 18.86
N ASP A 35 -15.17 -16.80 19.57
CA ASP A 35 -16.05 -17.34 20.59
C ASP A 35 -16.34 -16.32 21.71
N LYS A 36 -15.34 -15.51 22.06
CA LYS A 36 -15.44 -14.47 23.08
C LYS A 36 -15.82 -13.07 22.55
N GLN A 37 -16.11 -12.96 21.28
CA GLN A 37 -16.52 -11.71 20.64
C GLN A 37 -15.53 -10.55 20.88
N LEU A 38 -14.26 -10.78 20.61
CA LEU A 38 -13.18 -9.80 20.81
C LEU A 38 -13.46 -8.45 20.16
N TYR A 39 -13.84 -8.44 18.88
CA TYR A 39 -14.10 -7.19 18.18
C TYR A 39 -15.19 -6.36 18.84
N GLN A 40 -16.29 -6.97 19.27
CA GLN A 40 -17.38 -6.31 19.97
C GLN A 40 -16.92 -5.74 21.32
N LYS A 41 -16.05 -6.44 22.04
CA LYS A 41 -15.43 -5.93 23.29
C LYS A 41 -14.56 -4.71 23.05
N ILE A 42 -13.80 -4.69 21.94
CA ILE A 42 -13.04 -3.50 21.54
C ILE A 42 -13.98 -2.33 21.26
N ARG A 43 -15.06 -2.56 20.53
CA ARG A 43 -16.07 -1.53 20.24
C ARG A 43 -16.69 -0.94 21.51
N GLN A 44 -16.96 -1.76 22.50
CA GLN A 44 -17.45 -1.31 23.80
C GLN A 44 -16.41 -0.50 24.57
N ALA A 45 -15.15 -0.95 24.60
CA ALA A 45 -14.07 -0.30 25.32
C ALA A 45 -13.72 1.09 24.75
N THR A 46 -13.92 1.30 23.45
CA THR A 46 -13.59 2.56 22.76
C THR A 46 -14.76 3.52 22.61
N LYS A 47 -15.96 3.10 23.01
CA LYS A 47 -17.18 3.90 22.87
C LYS A 47 -17.05 5.29 23.52
N GLY A 48 -17.32 6.32 22.73
CA GLY A 48 -17.27 7.71 23.19
C GLY A 48 -15.89 8.37 23.15
N LYS A 49 -14.84 7.64 22.76
CA LYS A 49 -13.53 8.21 22.50
C LYS A 49 -13.52 8.95 21.16
N LYS A 50 -12.47 9.75 20.91
CA LYS A 50 -12.28 10.44 19.64
C LYS A 50 -12.19 9.44 18.48
N SER A 51 -12.98 9.68 17.45
CA SER A 51 -13.00 8.80 16.28
C SER A 51 -11.74 8.89 15.43
N PHE A 52 -11.32 7.77 14.88
CA PHE A 52 -10.39 7.66 13.75
C PHE A 52 -10.96 6.66 12.76
N ILE A 53 -11.36 7.14 11.58
CA ILE A 53 -12.01 6.33 10.56
C ILE A 53 -11.03 6.02 9.44
N LEU A 54 -10.59 4.78 9.38
CA LEU A 54 -9.91 4.21 8.22
C LEU A 54 -10.97 3.46 7.40
N HIS A 55 -11.31 4.02 6.23
CA HIS A 55 -12.25 3.37 5.32
C HIS A 55 -11.55 2.34 4.46
N ASP A 56 -12.05 1.12 4.47
CA ASP A 56 -11.47 0.03 3.71
C ASP A 56 -11.75 0.18 2.22
N GLY A 57 -10.71 0.23 1.39
CA GLY A 57 -10.83 0.12 -0.05
C GLY A 57 -11.22 -1.32 -0.40
N PRO A 58 -12.29 -1.50 -1.19
CA PRO A 58 -12.86 -2.81 -1.40
C PRO A 58 -12.02 -3.64 -2.37
N PRO A 59 -11.40 -4.74 -1.93
CA PRO A 59 -10.79 -5.68 -2.85
C PRO A 59 -11.84 -6.28 -3.77
N TYR A 60 -11.42 -6.69 -4.96
CA TYR A 60 -12.31 -7.29 -5.93
C TYR A 60 -12.72 -8.71 -5.51
N ALA A 61 -14.03 -9.01 -5.56
CA ALA A 61 -14.58 -10.31 -5.17
C ALA A 61 -14.33 -11.39 -6.24
N ASN A 62 -13.06 -11.65 -6.55
CA ASN A 62 -12.68 -12.62 -7.58
C ASN A 62 -11.28 -13.20 -7.31
N GLY A 63 -11.20 -14.50 -7.05
CA GLY A 63 -9.95 -15.24 -6.82
C GLY A 63 -9.44 -15.17 -5.39
N ASN A 64 -8.36 -15.89 -5.13
CA ASN A 64 -7.69 -15.94 -3.83
C ASN A 64 -6.90 -14.64 -3.58
N ILE A 65 -6.69 -14.33 -2.31
CA ILE A 65 -5.80 -13.21 -1.94
C ILE A 65 -4.34 -13.53 -2.31
N HIS A 66 -3.60 -12.51 -2.67
CA HIS A 66 -2.16 -12.56 -2.89
C HIS A 66 -1.40 -11.80 -1.81
N ILE A 67 -0.08 -11.87 -1.84
CA ILE A 67 0.76 -11.25 -0.80
C ILE A 67 0.55 -9.73 -0.69
N GLY A 68 0.25 -9.04 -1.78
CA GLY A 68 -0.10 -7.61 -1.76
C GLY A 68 -1.39 -7.31 -0.98
N HIS A 69 -2.40 -8.16 -1.07
CA HIS A 69 -3.61 -8.05 -0.25
C HIS A 69 -3.29 -8.25 1.23
N ALA A 70 -2.40 -9.21 1.55
CA ALA A 70 -1.98 -9.43 2.93
C ALA A 70 -1.24 -8.21 3.51
N VAL A 71 -0.31 -7.63 2.75
CA VAL A 71 0.38 -6.38 3.13
C VAL A 71 -0.63 -5.27 3.44
N ASN A 72 -1.56 -5.05 2.52
CA ASN A 72 -2.59 -4.02 2.64
C ASN A 72 -3.42 -4.18 3.93
N LYS A 73 -3.98 -5.35 4.15
CA LYS A 73 -4.83 -5.63 5.32
C LYS A 73 -4.05 -5.63 6.63
N ILE A 74 -2.82 -6.11 6.64
CA ILE A 74 -1.96 -6.07 7.83
C ILE A 74 -1.63 -4.62 8.21
N LEU A 75 -1.27 -3.77 7.25
CA LEU A 75 -1.02 -2.35 7.51
C LEU A 75 -2.24 -1.64 8.09
N LYS A 76 -3.41 -1.89 7.52
CA LYS A 76 -4.69 -1.37 8.04
C LYS A 76 -4.94 -1.82 9.48
N ASP A 77 -4.75 -3.10 9.76
CA ASP A 77 -4.96 -3.68 11.09
C ASP A 77 -3.98 -3.10 12.13
N ILE A 78 -2.71 -2.93 11.76
CA ILE A 78 -1.71 -2.28 12.63
C ILE A 78 -2.16 -0.86 12.97
N ILE A 79 -2.65 -0.09 12.00
CA ILE A 79 -3.14 1.27 12.23
C ILE A 79 -4.35 1.26 13.16
N ILE A 80 -5.34 0.44 12.89
CA ILE A 80 -6.55 0.35 13.72
C ILE A 80 -6.20 -0.03 15.17
N LYS A 81 -5.37 -1.05 15.37
CA LYS A 81 -4.95 -1.48 16.69
C LYS A 81 -4.10 -0.43 17.41
N SER A 82 -3.18 0.22 16.70
CA SER A 82 -2.34 1.28 17.29
C SER A 82 -3.15 2.54 17.62
N LYS A 83 -4.09 2.93 16.79
CA LYS A 83 -5.02 4.04 17.10
C LYS A 83 -5.89 3.72 18.31
N THR A 84 -6.36 2.49 18.45
CA THR A 84 -7.08 2.03 19.66
C THR A 84 -6.18 2.15 20.89
N ALA A 85 -4.94 1.70 20.81
CA ALA A 85 -3.97 1.82 21.90
C ALA A 85 -3.59 3.27 22.24
N LEU A 86 -3.68 4.17 21.26
CA LEU A 86 -3.49 5.61 21.44
C LEU A 86 -4.74 6.35 21.98
N GLY A 87 -5.83 5.63 22.24
CA GLY A 87 -7.05 6.19 22.85
C GLY A 87 -8.12 6.64 21.86
N PHE A 88 -8.10 6.16 20.64
CA PHE A 88 -9.12 6.44 19.63
C PHE A 88 -10.21 5.36 19.57
N ASP A 89 -11.38 5.75 19.09
CA ASP A 89 -12.44 4.87 18.64
C ASP A 89 -12.29 4.66 17.14
N SER A 90 -11.83 3.48 16.74
CA SER A 90 -11.49 3.19 15.34
C SER A 90 -12.20 1.92 14.87
N PRO A 91 -13.45 2.05 14.38
CA PRO A 91 -14.15 0.91 13.78
C PRO A 91 -13.49 0.50 12.46
N TYR A 92 -13.47 -0.80 12.19
CA TYR A 92 -13.02 -1.33 10.92
C TYR A 92 -14.12 -2.18 10.28
N ILE A 93 -14.68 -1.67 9.18
CA ILE A 93 -15.68 -2.35 8.38
C ILE A 93 -15.03 -2.78 7.07
N PRO A 94 -14.74 -4.07 6.88
CA PRO A 94 -14.18 -4.55 5.64
C PRO A 94 -15.19 -4.45 4.50
N GLY A 95 -14.71 -4.27 3.29
CA GLY A 95 -15.57 -4.16 2.12
C GLY A 95 -15.08 -4.96 0.93
N TRP A 96 -15.98 -5.20 -0.04
CA TRP A 96 -15.69 -5.84 -1.31
C TRP A 96 -16.37 -5.15 -2.47
N ASP A 97 -15.65 -5.10 -3.59
CA ASP A 97 -16.17 -4.67 -4.88
C ASP A 97 -16.66 -5.90 -5.68
N CYS A 98 -17.96 -5.90 -6.04
CA CYS A 98 -18.66 -7.12 -6.44
C CYS A 98 -19.24 -7.09 -7.86
N HIS A 99 -19.11 -5.98 -8.61
CA HIS A 99 -19.65 -5.84 -9.96
C HIS A 99 -18.56 -5.84 -11.04
N GLY A 100 -18.98 -5.97 -12.28
CA GLY A 100 -18.16 -5.70 -13.45
C GLY A 100 -17.58 -6.91 -14.16
N LEU A 101 -16.72 -6.61 -15.13
CA LEU A 101 -16.22 -7.55 -16.12
C LEU A 101 -15.51 -8.80 -15.57
N PRO A 102 -14.62 -8.71 -14.55
CA PRO A 102 -13.90 -9.91 -14.12
C PRO A 102 -14.81 -11.02 -13.59
N ILE A 103 -15.90 -10.65 -12.95
CA ILE A 103 -16.92 -11.61 -12.47
C ILE A 103 -17.77 -12.11 -13.64
N GLU A 104 -18.20 -11.21 -14.53
CA GLU A 104 -18.92 -11.61 -15.75
C GLU A 104 -18.16 -12.69 -16.54
N LEU A 105 -16.88 -12.49 -16.81
CA LEU A 105 -16.06 -13.43 -17.57
C LEU A 105 -15.95 -14.80 -16.90
N LYS A 106 -15.84 -14.83 -15.58
CA LYS A 106 -15.83 -16.11 -14.84
C LYS A 106 -17.15 -16.83 -14.93
N VAL A 107 -18.26 -16.12 -14.72
CA VAL A 107 -19.61 -16.68 -14.79
C VAL A 107 -19.96 -17.08 -16.23
N GLU A 108 -19.59 -16.29 -17.22
CA GLU A 108 -19.75 -16.63 -18.64
C GLU A 108 -19.06 -17.94 -18.98
N GLY A 109 -17.85 -18.15 -18.47
CA GLY A 109 -17.13 -19.42 -18.61
C GLY A 109 -17.83 -20.63 -17.96
N LEU A 110 -18.66 -20.40 -16.94
CA LEU A 110 -19.40 -21.43 -16.21
C LEU A 110 -20.77 -21.76 -16.81
N VAL A 111 -21.54 -20.72 -17.19
CA VAL A 111 -22.96 -20.86 -17.58
C VAL A 111 -23.25 -20.44 -19.03
N GLY A 112 -22.29 -19.83 -19.71
CA GLY A 112 -22.41 -19.28 -21.05
C GLY A 112 -22.86 -17.82 -21.07
N LYS A 113 -22.92 -17.24 -22.27
CA LYS A 113 -23.23 -15.82 -22.45
C LYS A 113 -24.69 -15.51 -22.11
N PRO A 114 -24.98 -14.35 -21.50
CA PRO A 114 -26.33 -13.88 -21.27
C PRO A 114 -27.07 -13.68 -22.58
N ASN A 115 -28.37 -14.02 -22.58
CA ASN A 115 -29.27 -14.00 -23.73
C ASN A 115 -28.94 -14.99 -24.88
N GLU A 116 -27.93 -15.82 -24.73
CA GLU A 116 -27.63 -16.94 -25.64
C GLU A 116 -27.96 -18.28 -24.99
N LYS A 117 -27.42 -18.56 -23.79
CA LYS A 117 -27.64 -19.82 -23.06
C LYS A 117 -28.45 -19.66 -21.79
N VAL A 118 -28.37 -18.51 -21.16
CA VAL A 118 -29.09 -18.13 -19.94
C VAL A 118 -29.74 -16.76 -20.14
N THR A 119 -30.83 -16.48 -19.42
CA THR A 119 -31.40 -15.14 -19.42
C THR A 119 -30.47 -14.14 -18.72
N ALA A 120 -30.58 -12.85 -19.03
CA ALA A 120 -29.80 -11.82 -18.36
C ALA A 120 -30.06 -11.79 -16.84
N ALA A 121 -31.31 -12.04 -16.42
CA ALA A 121 -31.67 -12.12 -15.00
C ALA A 121 -30.98 -13.29 -14.27
N GLU A 122 -30.98 -14.47 -14.86
CA GLU A 122 -30.29 -15.66 -14.34
C GLU A 122 -28.79 -15.43 -14.31
N PHE A 123 -28.23 -14.79 -15.33
CA PHE A 123 -26.79 -14.45 -15.38
C PHE A 123 -26.40 -13.50 -14.23
N ARG A 124 -27.16 -12.43 -13.98
CA ARG A 124 -26.93 -11.50 -12.85
C ARG A 124 -27.02 -12.24 -11.52
N GLN A 125 -27.98 -13.12 -11.34
CA GLN A 125 -28.07 -13.92 -10.12
C GLN A 125 -26.85 -14.83 -9.93
N LYS A 126 -26.36 -15.46 -10.99
CA LYS A 126 -25.13 -16.27 -10.96
C LYS A 126 -23.89 -15.43 -10.65
N CYS A 127 -23.79 -14.20 -11.17
CA CYS A 127 -22.73 -13.27 -10.83
C CYS A 127 -22.75 -12.91 -9.33
N ARG A 128 -23.92 -12.64 -8.78
CA ARG A 128 -24.10 -12.33 -7.34
C ARG A 128 -23.70 -13.52 -6.47
N GLU A 129 -24.14 -14.72 -6.80
CA GLU A 129 -23.76 -15.95 -6.07
C GLU A 129 -22.24 -16.20 -6.12
N TYR A 130 -21.64 -16.06 -7.30
CA TYR A 130 -20.20 -16.21 -7.47
C TYR A 130 -19.40 -15.18 -6.64
N ALA A 131 -19.79 -13.91 -6.70
CA ALA A 131 -19.14 -12.87 -5.91
C ALA A 131 -19.24 -13.15 -4.40
N ALA A 132 -20.41 -13.58 -3.92
CA ALA A 132 -20.62 -13.95 -2.51
C ALA A 132 -19.71 -15.09 -2.08
N GLU A 133 -19.52 -16.10 -2.91
CA GLU A 133 -18.61 -17.22 -2.64
C GLU A 133 -17.16 -16.75 -2.56
N GLN A 134 -16.71 -15.86 -3.46
CA GLN A 134 -15.37 -15.30 -3.45
C GLN A 134 -15.11 -14.43 -2.21
N VAL A 135 -16.11 -13.65 -1.79
CA VAL A 135 -16.06 -12.87 -0.54
C VAL A 135 -15.81 -13.77 0.66
N GLU A 136 -16.53 -14.87 0.79
CA GLU A 136 -16.36 -15.82 1.91
C GLU A 136 -14.97 -16.50 1.90
N GLY A 137 -14.46 -16.81 0.72
CA GLY A 137 -13.10 -17.36 0.58
C GLY A 137 -12.01 -16.37 1.03
N GLN A 138 -12.04 -15.14 0.53
CA GLN A 138 -11.08 -14.09 0.89
C GLN A 138 -11.19 -13.69 2.35
N LYS A 139 -12.40 -13.60 2.89
CA LYS A 139 -12.68 -13.29 4.29
C LYS A 139 -11.96 -14.25 5.24
N LYS A 140 -12.01 -15.55 4.98
CA LYS A 140 -11.30 -16.56 5.78
C LYS A 140 -9.79 -16.30 5.83
N ASP A 141 -9.20 -15.97 4.69
CA ASP A 141 -7.77 -15.69 4.61
C ASP A 141 -7.40 -14.40 5.35
N PHE A 142 -8.20 -13.34 5.25
CA PHE A 142 -7.97 -12.11 5.99
C PHE A 142 -8.11 -12.30 7.52
N ILE A 143 -9.10 -13.06 7.94
CA ILE A 143 -9.27 -13.43 9.36
C ILE A 143 -8.04 -14.20 9.85
N ARG A 144 -7.54 -15.15 9.06
CA ARG A 144 -6.35 -15.94 9.41
C ARG A 144 -5.10 -15.08 9.62
N LEU A 145 -4.98 -13.94 8.97
CA LEU A 145 -3.90 -12.96 9.17
C LEU A 145 -3.93 -12.29 10.54
N GLY A 146 -4.99 -12.47 11.32
CA GLY A 146 -5.20 -11.78 12.59
C GLY A 146 -5.79 -10.38 12.48
N VAL A 147 -6.32 -10.05 11.32
CA VAL A 147 -6.99 -8.76 11.07
C VAL A 147 -8.33 -8.73 11.80
N LEU A 148 -8.51 -7.78 12.70
CA LEU A 148 -9.74 -7.58 13.45
C LEU A 148 -10.64 -6.54 12.77
N GLY A 149 -11.92 -6.88 12.69
CA GLY A 149 -12.93 -6.02 12.07
C GLY A 149 -14.32 -6.61 12.21
N ASP A 150 -15.32 -5.91 11.70
CA ASP A 150 -16.69 -6.39 11.64
C ASP A 150 -16.88 -7.31 10.44
N TRP A 151 -16.34 -8.50 10.52
CA TRP A 151 -16.40 -9.51 9.47
C TRP A 151 -17.80 -10.10 9.27
N ASP A 152 -18.69 -9.95 10.25
CA ASP A 152 -20.08 -10.42 10.16
C ASP A 152 -20.96 -9.46 9.37
N ASN A 153 -20.58 -8.17 9.33
CA ASN A 153 -21.33 -7.11 8.65
C ASN A 153 -20.44 -6.29 7.70
N PRO A 154 -19.72 -6.92 6.76
CA PRO A 154 -18.93 -6.20 5.78
C PRO A 154 -19.84 -5.34 4.89
N TYR A 155 -19.28 -4.36 4.19
CA TYR A 155 -19.99 -3.75 3.08
C TYR A 155 -19.66 -4.47 1.77
N LEU A 156 -20.67 -4.72 0.97
CA LEU A 156 -20.51 -5.24 -0.39
C LEU A 156 -21.17 -4.24 -1.35
N THR A 157 -20.48 -3.89 -2.43
CA THR A 157 -21.08 -2.98 -3.43
C THR A 157 -22.35 -3.57 -4.04
N MET A 158 -22.54 -4.89 -3.95
CA MET A 158 -23.74 -5.60 -4.39
C MET A 158 -24.83 -5.76 -3.32
N ASN A 159 -24.66 -5.24 -2.11
CA ASN A 159 -25.77 -5.18 -1.15
C ASN A 159 -26.85 -4.27 -1.70
N PHE A 160 -28.12 -4.64 -1.53
CA PHE A 160 -29.23 -3.91 -2.13
C PHE A 160 -29.29 -2.43 -1.72
N ASN A 161 -29.03 -2.15 -0.44
CA ASN A 161 -28.95 -0.78 0.04
C ASN A 161 -27.75 -0.01 -0.55
N THR A 162 -26.62 -0.68 -0.74
CA THR A 162 -25.43 -0.07 -1.35
C THR A 162 -25.67 0.22 -2.82
N GLU A 163 -26.25 -0.72 -3.56
CA GLU A 163 -26.64 -0.51 -4.97
C GLU A 163 -27.59 0.69 -5.10
N ALA A 164 -28.59 0.80 -4.23
CA ALA A 164 -29.51 1.94 -4.20
C ALA A 164 -28.78 3.27 -3.89
N ASN A 165 -27.84 3.26 -2.97
CA ASN A 165 -27.06 4.46 -2.61
C ASN A 165 -26.01 4.84 -3.67
N ILE A 166 -25.51 3.90 -4.45
CA ILE A 166 -24.71 4.18 -5.65
C ILE A 166 -25.57 4.95 -6.66
N ILE A 167 -26.79 4.50 -6.89
CA ILE A 167 -27.77 5.21 -7.75
C ILE A 167 -28.05 6.62 -7.22
N ARG A 168 -28.25 6.79 -5.92
CA ARG A 168 -28.44 8.10 -5.29
C ARG A 168 -27.21 9.02 -5.43
N THR A 169 -26.00 8.45 -5.41
CA THR A 169 -24.78 9.22 -5.66
C THR A 169 -24.75 9.73 -7.10
N LEU A 170 -25.17 8.93 -8.07
CA LEU A 170 -25.36 9.40 -9.44
C LEU A 170 -26.37 10.57 -9.48
N GLY A 171 -27.46 10.46 -8.73
CA GLY A 171 -28.45 11.54 -8.60
C GLY A 171 -27.84 12.87 -8.11
N LYS A 172 -26.93 12.81 -7.13
CA LYS A 172 -26.21 14.01 -6.65
C LYS A 172 -25.29 14.59 -7.72
N VAL A 173 -24.59 13.74 -8.49
CA VAL A 173 -23.75 14.19 -9.61
C VAL A 173 -24.59 14.92 -10.66
N ILE A 174 -25.76 14.41 -10.95
CA ILE A 174 -26.71 15.03 -11.90
C ILE A 174 -27.24 16.35 -11.34
N ALA A 175 -27.69 16.37 -10.08
CA ALA A 175 -28.23 17.56 -9.42
C ALA A 175 -27.22 18.73 -9.43
N ASN A 176 -25.92 18.43 -9.33
CA ASN A 176 -24.85 19.44 -9.35
C ASN A 176 -24.39 19.76 -10.79
N GLY A 177 -25.00 19.21 -11.82
CA GLY A 177 -24.75 19.57 -13.21
C GLY A 177 -23.46 19.00 -13.83
N HIS A 178 -22.89 17.95 -13.27
CA HIS A 178 -21.63 17.37 -13.76
C HIS A 178 -21.79 16.33 -14.88
N LEU A 179 -22.99 15.74 -15.03
CA LEU A 179 -23.25 14.69 -16.00
C LEU A 179 -23.68 15.29 -17.35
N TYR A 180 -23.12 14.79 -18.43
CA TYR A 180 -23.59 15.06 -19.77
C TYR A 180 -23.46 13.84 -20.68
N LYS A 181 -24.24 13.80 -21.76
CA LYS A 181 -24.13 12.82 -22.84
C LYS A 181 -23.38 13.40 -24.02
N GLY A 182 -22.46 12.63 -24.58
CA GLY A 182 -21.68 13.07 -25.73
C GLY A 182 -21.17 11.88 -26.54
N SER A 183 -20.86 12.12 -27.82
CA SER A 183 -20.17 11.16 -28.67
C SER A 183 -18.72 11.60 -28.78
N LYS A 184 -17.84 10.91 -28.10
CA LYS A 184 -16.39 11.18 -28.04
C LYS A 184 -15.61 9.89 -28.23
N PRO A 185 -14.38 9.93 -28.73
CA PRO A 185 -13.49 8.77 -28.69
C PRO A 185 -13.23 8.33 -27.24
N VAL A 186 -13.51 7.06 -26.98
CA VAL A 186 -13.23 6.41 -25.71
C VAL A 186 -12.38 5.17 -25.96
N HIS A 187 -11.68 4.72 -24.93
CA HIS A 187 -11.05 3.41 -24.98
C HIS A 187 -12.13 2.35 -25.15
N TRP A 188 -12.02 1.55 -26.18
CA TRP A 188 -13.00 0.53 -26.55
C TRP A 188 -12.33 -0.82 -26.69
N CYS A 189 -12.77 -1.79 -25.89
CA CYS A 189 -12.33 -3.16 -26.00
C CYS A 189 -13.27 -3.95 -26.92
N LEU A 190 -12.72 -4.54 -27.97
CA LEU A 190 -13.49 -5.30 -28.95
C LEU A 190 -14.04 -6.61 -28.37
N ASP A 191 -13.24 -7.27 -27.49
CA ASP A 191 -13.64 -8.50 -26.82
C ASP A 191 -14.70 -8.27 -25.76
N CYS A 192 -14.60 -7.12 -25.05
CA CYS A 192 -15.62 -6.71 -24.09
C CYS A 192 -16.91 -6.22 -24.76
N GLY A 193 -16.83 -5.63 -25.94
CA GLY A 193 -17.95 -4.88 -26.56
C GLY A 193 -18.35 -3.66 -25.74
N SER A 194 -17.43 -3.01 -25.05
CA SER A 194 -17.71 -1.92 -24.10
C SER A 194 -16.56 -0.94 -24.01
N SER A 195 -16.89 0.29 -23.56
CA SER A 195 -15.92 1.28 -23.15
C SER A 195 -15.12 0.83 -21.93
N LEU A 196 -13.89 1.35 -21.79
CA LEU A 196 -13.01 1.13 -20.65
C LEU A 196 -12.68 2.46 -19.98
N ALA A 197 -12.48 2.42 -18.65
CA ALA A 197 -11.86 3.52 -17.94
C ALA A 197 -10.33 3.53 -18.17
N GLU A 198 -9.67 4.65 -17.93
CA GLU A 198 -8.20 4.76 -18.02
C GLU A 198 -7.49 3.74 -17.11
N ALA A 199 -8.02 3.49 -15.91
CA ALA A 199 -7.50 2.50 -14.98
C ALA A 199 -7.65 1.04 -15.44
N GLU A 200 -8.43 0.80 -16.49
CA GLU A 200 -8.68 -0.52 -17.10
C GLU A 200 -7.82 -0.76 -18.36
N VAL A 201 -6.91 0.18 -18.66
CA VAL A 201 -6.00 0.11 -19.80
C VAL A 201 -4.59 -0.16 -19.31
N GLU A 202 -3.94 -1.15 -19.90
CA GLU A 202 -2.53 -1.47 -19.70
C GLU A 202 -1.77 -1.22 -21.01
N TYR A 203 -0.51 -0.89 -20.91
CA TYR A 203 0.34 -0.66 -22.07
C TYR A 203 1.33 -1.79 -22.23
N GLU A 204 1.31 -2.42 -23.40
CA GLU A 204 2.22 -3.50 -23.76
C GLU A 204 2.90 -3.20 -25.11
N ASP A 205 4.06 -3.78 -25.29
CA ASP A 205 4.78 -3.68 -26.57
C ASP A 205 4.05 -4.42 -27.68
N LYS A 206 3.74 -3.70 -28.75
CA LYS A 206 3.10 -4.26 -29.95
C LYS A 206 3.90 -3.90 -31.18
N VAL A 207 3.98 -4.85 -32.12
CA VAL A 207 4.49 -4.61 -33.48
C VAL A 207 3.33 -4.19 -34.37
N SER A 208 3.40 -2.98 -34.90
CA SER A 208 2.37 -2.42 -35.79
C SER A 208 2.98 -2.01 -37.14
N PRO A 209 2.18 -2.05 -38.22
CA PRO A 209 2.59 -1.44 -39.47
C PRO A 209 2.65 0.08 -39.32
N SER A 210 3.66 0.69 -39.86
CA SER A 210 3.79 2.16 -39.95
C SER A 210 3.87 2.54 -41.43
N ILE A 211 3.08 3.52 -41.83
CA ILE A 211 2.96 3.89 -43.24
C ILE A 211 3.16 5.41 -43.43
N TYR A 212 3.80 5.73 -44.55
CA TYR A 212 3.90 7.08 -45.10
C TYR A 212 2.94 7.17 -46.28
N VAL A 213 2.00 8.12 -46.24
CA VAL A 213 0.89 8.22 -47.20
C VAL A 213 0.86 9.59 -47.86
N ARG A 214 0.74 9.56 -49.20
CA ARG A 214 0.54 10.78 -50.02
C ARG A 214 -0.91 11.17 -50.01
N PHE A 215 -1.13 12.46 -49.76
CA PHE A 215 -2.39 13.16 -50.02
C PHE A 215 -2.17 14.12 -51.22
N PRO A 216 -2.64 13.77 -52.42
CA PRO A 216 -2.40 14.57 -53.60
C PRO A 216 -3.02 15.95 -53.50
N ALA A 217 -2.31 16.97 -53.95
CA ALA A 217 -2.79 18.35 -53.95
C ALA A 217 -4.03 18.49 -54.85
N VAL A 218 -5.03 19.28 -54.39
CA VAL A 218 -6.19 19.67 -55.19
C VAL A 218 -5.81 20.81 -56.12
N ASN A 219 -5.11 21.83 -55.60
CA ASN A 219 -4.69 23.03 -56.33
C ASN A 219 -3.17 23.20 -56.19
N VAL A 220 -2.42 22.70 -57.17
CA VAL A 220 -0.96 22.76 -57.17
C VAL A 220 -0.46 24.21 -57.24
N ALA A 221 -1.12 25.08 -58.08
CA ALA A 221 -0.72 26.47 -58.27
C ALA A 221 -0.83 27.26 -56.94
N GLU A 222 -1.88 27.06 -56.15
CA GLU A 222 -2.05 27.72 -54.85
C GLU A 222 -0.91 27.36 -53.89
N ILE A 223 -0.52 26.08 -53.85
CA ILE A 223 0.55 25.60 -52.97
C ILE A 223 1.90 26.18 -53.43
N GLU A 224 2.19 26.13 -54.73
CA GLU A 224 3.40 26.74 -55.28
C GLU A 224 3.52 28.23 -54.96
N GLU A 225 2.42 29.00 -55.07
CA GLU A 225 2.39 30.39 -54.67
C GLU A 225 2.68 30.61 -53.19
N LYS A 226 2.04 29.82 -52.30
CA LYS A 226 2.27 29.93 -50.86
C LYS A 226 3.73 29.65 -50.48
N PHE A 227 4.38 28.71 -51.16
CA PHE A 227 5.78 28.36 -50.88
C PHE A 227 6.79 29.23 -51.66
N ASN A 228 6.35 30.19 -52.44
CA ASN A 228 7.20 30.94 -53.39
C ASN A 228 8.01 30.03 -54.33
N ALA A 229 7.40 28.95 -54.78
CA ALA A 229 8.00 27.85 -55.51
C ALA A 229 7.39 27.67 -56.91
N VAL A 230 6.73 28.67 -57.44
CA VAL A 230 6.11 28.61 -58.77
C VAL A 230 7.15 28.23 -59.82
N GLY A 231 6.87 27.19 -60.59
CA GLY A 231 7.76 26.65 -61.61
C GLY A 231 9.01 25.94 -61.10
N LYS A 232 9.11 25.72 -59.79
CA LYS A 232 10.22 24.97 -59.21
C LYS A 232 9.84 23.50 -59.02
N GLY A 233 10.81 22.64 -59.26
CA GLY A 233 10.62 21.18 -59.10
C GLY A 233 9.73 20.58 -60.21
N HIS A 234 9.47 19.31 -60.12
CA HIS A 234 8.67 18.55 -61.08
C HIS A 234 7.94 17.38 -60.41
N GLY A 235 7.07 16.76 -61.18
CA GLY A 235 6.29 15.61 -60.69
C GLY A 235 5.05 15.97 -59.88
N LYS A 236 4.40 14.98 -59.33
CA LYS A 236 3.19 15.16 -58.50
C LYS A 236 3.51 15.90 -57.19
N LEU A 237 2.58 16.66 -56.72
CA LEU A 237 2.70 17.39 -55.43
C LEU A 237 1.72 16.77 -54.42
N SER A 238 2.21 16.36 -53.26
CA SER A 238 1.41 15.78 -52.20
C SER A 238 1.84 16.27 -50.81
N ALA A 239 0.93 16.30 -49.86
CA ALA A 239 1.25 16.27 -48.44
C ALA A 239 1.53 14.83 -48.03
N VAL A 240 2.51 14.60 -47.16
CA VAL A 240 2.83 13.26 -46.67
C VAL A 240 2.58 13.17 -45.18
N ILE A 241 1.73 12.25 -44.81
CA ILE A 241 1.46 11.92 -43.39
C ILE A 241 2.13 10.61 -43.03
N TRP A 242 2.27 10.39 -41.71
CA TRP A 242 2.73 9.13 -41.13
C TRP A 242 1.76 8.63 -40.10
N THR A 243 1.45 7.33 -40.12
CA THR A 243 0.57 6.71 -39.11
C THR A 243 0.98 5.29 -38.82
N THR A 244 0.71 4.83 -37.57
CA THR A 244 0.88 3.44 -37.10
C THR A 244 -0.44 2.68 -37.08
N THR A 245 -1.53 3.30 -37.47
CA THR A 245 -2.88 2.72 -37.49
C THR A 245 -3.50 2.87 -38.87
N PRO A 246 -3.05 2.11 -39.89
CA PRO A 246 -3.59 2.20 -41.24
C PRO A 246 -5.12 2.06 -41.31
N TRP A 247 -5.71 1.28 -40.43
CA TRP A 247 -7.14 1.06 -40.37
C TRP A 247 -7.98 2.32 -40.11
N THR A 248 -7.36 3.41 -39.61
CA THR A 248 -8.08 4.68 -39.38
C THR A 248 -8.16 5.56 -40.63
N MET A 249 -7.42 5.21 -41.68
CA MET A 249 -7.40 5.99 -42.93
C MET A 249 -8.80 6.18 -43.58
N PRO A 250 -9.71 5.19 -43.60
CA PRO A 250 -11.06 5.42 -44.10
C PRO A 250 -11.83 6.51 -43.35
N SER A 251 -11.50 6.73 -42.07
CA SER A 251 -12.12 7.74 -41.22
C SER A 251 -11.41 9.12 -41.29
N ASN A 252 -10.39 9.28 -42.10
CA ASN A 252 -9.66 10.55 -42.22
C ASN A 252 -10.59 11.68 -42.64
N ARG A 253 -10.44 12.86 -42.02
CA ARG A 253 -11.23 14.09 -42.33
C ARG A 253 -10.38 15.33 -42.47
N ALA A 254 -9.09 15.31 -42.12
CA ALA A 254 -8.19 16.42 -42.21
C ALA A 254 -6.71 15.98 -42.11
N ILE A 255 -5.85 16.94 -42.39
CA ILE A 255 -4.42 16.87 -42.09
C ILE A 255 -4.10 17.97 -41.08
N ALA A 256 -3.61 17.65 -39.90
CA ALA A 256 -3.21 18.64 -38.89
C ALA A 256 -1.75 19.06 -39.06
N VAL A 257 -1.48 20.33 -38.94
CA VAL A 257 -0.14 20.93 -38.89
C VAL A 257 -0.05 21.86 -37.69
N ASN A 258 1.15 22.15 -37.23
CA ASN A 258 1.36 23.13 -36.17
C ASN A 258 1.61 24.53 -36.79
N ALA A 259 0.86 25.54 -36.34
CA ALA A 259 0.93 26.88 -36.83
C ALA A 259 2.35 27.49 -36.82
N ASP A 260 3.11 27.19 -35.78
CA ASP A 260 4.43 27.77 -35.50
C ASP A 260 5.60 26.99 -36.10
N LEU A 261 5.37 25.76 -36.54
CA LEU A 261 6.41 24.97 -37.21
C LEU A 261 6.64 25.44 -38.64
N GLU A 262 7.85 25.26 -39.11
CA GLU A 262 8.23 25.50 -40.50
C GLU A 262 8.03 24.25 -41.33
N TYR A 263 7.38 24.43 -42.50
CA TYR A 263 7.13 23.34 -43.47
C TYR A 263 7.82 23.64 -44.77
N ASN A 264 8.42 22.66 -45.35
CA ASN A 264 9.13 22.74 -46.63
C ASN A 264 8.36 22.03 -47.74
N LEU A 265 8.25 22.67 -48.89
CA LEU A 265 7.98 22.00 -50.15
C LEU A 265 9.31 21.45 -50.70
N VAL A 266 9.39 20.15 -50.85
CA VAL A 266 10.65 19.42 -51.11
C VAL A 266 10.53 18.63 -52.40
N GLN A 267 11.53 18.72 -53.27
CA GLN A 267 11.73 17.73 -54.33
C GLN A 267 12.31 16.50 -53.70
N LEU A 268 11.55 15.40 -53.68
CA LEU A 268 11.93 14.10 -53.14
C LEU A 268 11.96 13.07 -54.26
N GLY A 269 13.13 12.86 -54.86
CA GLY A 269 13.22 12.11 -56.08
C GLY A 269 12.43 12.72 -57.23
N ASP A 270 11.47 12.00 -57.81
CA ASP A 270 10.66 12.42 -58.96
C ASP A 270 9.33 13.09 -58.56
N GLU A 271 9.13 13.41 -57.29
CA GLU A 271 7.91 14.02 -56.78
C GLU A 271 8.17 15.20 -55.83
N ARG A 272 7.16 16.00 -55.62
CA ARG A 272 7.19 17.11 -54.66
C ARG A 272 6.33 16.81 -53.46
N VAL A 273 6.87 16.98 -52.26
CA VAL A 273 6.18 16.64 -51.00
C VAL A 273 6.28 17.80 -50.02
N ILE A 274 5.26 17.94 -49.19
CA ILE A 274 5.26 18.87 -48.04
C ILE A 274 5.61 18.07 -46.79
N LEU A 275 6.63 18.55 -46.07
CA LEU A 275 7.12 17.95 -44.81
C LEU A 275 7.47 19.06 -43.82
N ALA A 276 7.48 18.79 -42.53
CA ALA A 276 8.09 19.71 -41.57
C ALA A 276 9.59 19.84 -41.85
N ALA A 277 10.11 21.06 -41.80
CA ALA A 277 11.50 21.35 -42.15
C ALA A 277 12.51 20.46 -41.39
N GLU A 278 12.30 20.26 -40.12
CA GLU A 278 13.18 19.45 -39.26
C GLU A 278 13.17 17.95 -39.59
N LEU A 279 12.13 17.48 -40.30
CA LEU A 279 11.94 16.03 -40.57
C LEU A 279 12.29 15.65 -42.01
N VAL A 280 12.67 16.59 -42.85
CA VAL A 280 12.99 16.33 -44.27
C VAL A 280 14.05 15.25 -44.45
N GLU A 281 15.16 15.37 -43.73
CA GLU A 281 16.27 14.38 -43.82
C GLU A 281 15.86 13.01 -43.32
N SER A 282 15.14 12.97 -42.20
CA SER A 282 14.70 11.69 -41.57
C SER A 282 13.70 10.94 -42.47
N VAL A 283 12.77 11.66 -43.08
CA VAL A 283 11.81 11.10 -44.04
C VAL A 283 12.50 10.64 -45.32
N ALA A 284 13.41 11.43 -45.88
CA ALA A 284 14.18 11.05 -47.06
C ALA A 284 14.97 9.74 -46.85
N LYS A 285 15.60 9.61 -45.68
CA LYS A 285 16.31 8.39 -45.28
C LYS A 285 15.33 7.20 -45.13
N ALA A 286 14.18 7.42 -44.47
CA ALA A 286 13.16 6.38 -44.24
C ALA A 286 12.65 5.82 -45.57
N VAL A 287 12.44 6.68 -46.57
CA VAL A 287 11.96 6.29 -47.94
C VAL A 287 13.07 5.93 -48.92
N SER A 288 14.33 5.96 -48.49
CA SER A 288 15.51 5.60 -49.25
C SER A 288 15.69 6.48 -50.50
N VAL A 289 15.48 7.81 -50.41
CA VAL A 289 15.73 8.82 -51.48
C VAL A 289 16.93 9.67 -51.09
N GLU A 290 17.95 9.66 -51.95
CA GLU A 290 19.19 10.41 -51.68
C GLU A 290 19.13 11.86 -52.18
N HIS A 291 18.36 12.14 -53.26
CA HIS A 291 18.23 13.47 -53.80
C HIS A 291 17.07 14.22 -53.19
N VAL A 292 17.38 15.25 -52.44
CA VAL A 292 16.44 16.08 -51.72
C VAL A 292 16.79 17.57 -51.99
N GLU A 293 15.82 18.38 -52.43
CA GLU A 293 15.97 19.79 -52.65
C GLU A 293 14.79 20.54 -52.04
N VAL A 294 15.05 21.51 -51.16
CA VAL A 294 14.01 22.41 -50.61
C VAL A 294 13.65 23.48 -51.64
N LEU A 295 12.42 23.46 -52.11
CA LEU A 295 11.91 24.38 -53.13
C LEU A 295 11.35 25.69 -52.54
N GLY A 296 10.82 25.62 -51.35
CA GLY A 296 10.28 26.73 -50.60
C GLY A 296 9.90 26.35 -49.19
N SER A 297 9.69 27.36 -48.32
CA SER A 297 9.37 27.18 -46.91
C SER A 297 8.26 28.13 -46.45
N VAL A 298 7.37 27.66 -45.60
CA VAL A 298 6.31 28.47 -44.97
C VAL A 298 6.07 28.03 -43.53
N LYS A 299 5.49 28.88 -42.73
CA LYS A 299 4.92 28.49 -41.43
C LYS A 299 3.62 27.70 -41.63
N GLY A 300 3.34 26.78 -40.72
CA GLY A 300 2.12 25.95 -40.77
C GLY A 300 0.84 26.79 -40.83
N GLN A 301 0.81 27.97 -40.21
CA GLN A 301 -0.29 28.92 -40.32
C GLN A 301 -0.69 29.24 -41.76
N ALA A 302 0.28 29.31 -42.70
CA ALA A 302 0.02 29.61 -44.10
C ALA A 302 -0.69 28.46 -44.85
N LEU A 303 -0.65 27.27 -44.33
CA LEU A 303 -1.26 26.05 -44.90
C LEU A 303 -2.71 25.85 -44.45
N GLU A 304 -3.21 26.65 -43.49
CA GLU A 304 -4.56 26.49 -42.97
C GLU A 304 -5.60 26.52 -44.12
N LEU A 305 -6.51 25.55 -44.10
CA LEU A 305 -7.60 25.33 -45.05
C LEU A 305 -7.17 24.99 -46.50
N VAL A 306 -5.89 24.82 -46.79
CA VAL A 306 -5.42 24.22 -48.05
C VAL A 306 -6.01 22.78 -48.14
N ARG A 307 -6.45 22.43 -49.33
CA ARG A 307 -7.14 21.14 -49.53
C ARG A 307 -6.29 20.10 -50.27
N PHE A 308 -6.43 18.89 -49.89
CA PHE A 308 -5.80 17.73 -50.49
C PHE A 308 -6.87 16.66 -50.80
N ASN A 309 -6.61 15.85 -51.83
CA ASN A 309 -7.47 14.70 -52.11
C ASN A 309 -7.22 13.59 -51.08
N HIS A 310 -8.30 12.96 -50.57
CA HIS A 310 -8.17 11.77 -49.82
C HIS A 310 -7.43 10.69 -50.62
N PRO A 311 -6.56 9.85 -50.01
CA PRO A 311 -5.69 8.98 -50.75
C PRO A 311 -6.39 7.93 -51.64
N PHE A 312 -7.61 7.51 -51.27
CA PHE A 312 -8.36 6.51 -52.03
C PHE A 312 -9.89 6.71 -52.10
N TYR A 313 -10.41 7.75 -51.44
CA TYR A 313 -11.83 8.12 -51.58
C TYR A 313 -11.98 9.40 -52.41
N ASP A 314 -13.16 9.57 -53.05
CA ASP A 314 -13.47 10.70 -53.89
C ASP A 314 -14.02 11.89 -53.08
N PHE A 315 -13.21 12.43 -52.17
CA PHE A 315 -13.46 13.66 -51.46
C PHE A 315 -12.14 14.35 -51.07
N THR A 316 -12.24 15.63 -50.73
CA THR A 316 -11.07 16.41 -50.32
C THR A 316 -11.10 16.70 -48.84
N VAL A 317 -9.91 16.84 -48.26
CA VAL A 317 -9.73 17.13 -46.83
C VAL A 317 -8.94 18.42 -46.63
N PRO A 318 -9.27 19.27 -45.66
CA PRO A 318 -8.55 20.49 -45.34
C PRO A 318 -7.30 20.22 -44.51
N VAL A 319 -6.34 21.13 -44.57
CA VAL A 319 -5.31 21.29 -43.54
C VAL A 319 -5.90 22.08 -42.37
N ILE A 320 -5.69 21.63 -41.17
CA ILE A 320 -6.13 22.29 -39.94
C ILE A 320 -4.94 22.52 -39.01
N LEU A 321 -5.09 23.48 -38.10
CA LEU A 321 -4.04 23.79 -37.11
C LEU A 321 -4.27 23.06 -35.81
N GLY A 322 -3.20 22.43 -35.29
CA GLY A 322 -3.25 21.69 -34.03
C GLY A 322 -1.92 21.75 -33.27
N ASP A 323 -1.98 22.19 -32.02
CA ASP A 323 -0.80 22.33 -31.16
C ASP A 323 -0.19 20.97 -30.75
N HIS A 324 -0.94 19.87 -30.90
CA HIS A 324 -0.49 18.52 -30.64
C HIS A 324 0.51 17.97 -31.66
N VAL A 325 0.66 18.65 -32.81
CA VAL A 325 1.62 18.25 -33.85
C VAL A 325 3.02 18.66 -33.44
N THR A 326 3.94 17.65 -33.38
CA THR A 326 5.35 17.81 -33.00
C THR A 326 6.28 17.34 -34.13
N THR A 327 7.58 17.53 -33.90
CA THR A 327 8.65 17.05 -34.79
C THR A 327 9.43 15.87 -34.18
N ASP A 328 8.91 15.23 -33.14
CA ASP A 328 9.58 14.09 -32.49
C ASP A 328 9.65 12.84 -33.39
N GLY A 329 8.83 12.81 -34.44
CA GLY A 329 8.82 11.71 -35.41
C GLY A 329 7.79 11.94 -36.51
N GLY A 330 7.74 11.01 -37.46
CA GLY A 330 6.82 11.07 -38.60
C GLY A 330 7.22 12.13 -39.66
N THR A 331 6.26 12.96 -40.07
CA THR A 331 6.43 13.94 -41.16
C THR A 331 6.13 15.37 -40.72
N GLY A 332 5.61 15.59 -39.51
CA GLY A 332 5.13 16.87 -39.05
C GLY A 332 3.74 17.25 -39.61
N LEU A 333 3.12 16.36 -40.38
CA LEU A 333 1.72 16.47 -40.83
C LEU A 333 1.01 15.23 -40.26
N VAL A 334 -0.07 15.44 -39.49
CA VAL A 334 -0.77 14.41 -38.78
C VAL A 334 -2.10 14.09 -39.46
N HIS A 335 -2.26 12.84 -39.87
CA HIS A 335 -3.56 12.27 -40.25
C HIS A 335 -4.57 12.46 -39.13
N THR A 336 -5.72 13.07 -39.41
CA THR A 336 -6.74 13.39 -38.43
C THR A 336 -8.03 12.62 -38.71
N ALA A 337 -8.38 11.75 -37.76
CA ALA A 337 -9.63 10.98 -37.75
C ALA A 337 -10.36 11.22 -36.42
N PRO A 338 -11.34 12.14 -36.38
CA PRO A 338 -12.03 12.54 -35.12
C PRO A 338 -12.68 11.41 -34.36
N ASP A 339 -13.02 10.29 -35.02
CA ASP A 339 -13.61 9.10 -34.39
C ASP A 339 -12.61 8.27 -33.56
N HIS A 340 -11.31 8.41 -33.82
CA HIS A 340 -10.29 7.46 -33.39
C HIS A 340 -9.12 8.09 -32.63
N GLY A 341 -9.18 9.38 -32.29
CA GLY A 341 -8.18 10.07 -31.51
C GLY A 341 -8.78 11.20 -30.70
N LEU A 342 -8.36 11.37 -29.45
CA LEU A 342 -8.88 12.45 -28.59
C LEU A 342 -8.43 13.83 -29.11
N ASP A 343 -7.15 13.99 -29.44
CA ASP A 343 -6.61 15.22 -30.02
C ASP A 343 -7.29 15.53 -31.36
N ASP A 344 -7.46 14.54 -32.22
CA ASP A 344 -8.17 14.63 -33.49
C ASP A 344 -9.63 15.08 -33.30
N PHE A 345 -10.30 14.56 -32.28
CA PHE A 345 -11.66 14.98 -31.96
C PHE A 345 -11.73 16.42 -31.49
N ILE A 346 -10.83 16.83 -30.58
CA ILE A 346 -10.78 18.21 -30.05
C ILE A 346 -10.55 19.21 -31.15
N VAL A 347 -9.53 18.99 -31.99
CA VAL A 347 -9.22 19.87 -33.12
C VAL A 347 -10.28 19.77 -34.19
N GLY A 348 -10.78 18.60 -34.49
CA GLY A 348 -11.86 18.36 -35.42
C GLY A 348 -13.14 19.14 -35.09
N LYS A 349 -13.46 19.24 -33.81
CA LYS A 349 -14.59 20.05 -33.34
C LYS A 349 -14.40 21.54 -33.56
N GLN A 350 -13.18 22.05 -33.43
CA GLN A 350 -12.88 23.46 -33.71
C GLN A 350 -13.13 23.83 -35.18
N TYR A 351 -12.94 22.89 -36.07
CA TYR A 351 -13.14 23.05 -37.52
C TYR A 351 -14.44 22.45 -38.06
N ASP A 352 -15.38 22.05 -37.16
CA ASP A 352 -16.66 21.43 -37.55
C ASP A 352 -16.48 20.20 -38.47
N LEU A 353 -15.43 19.40 -38.24
CA LEU A 353 -15.22 18.21 -39.05
C LEU A 353 -16.28 17.14 -38.73
N PRO A 354 -16.80 16.45 -39.76
CA PRO A 354 -17.80 15.41 -39.55
C PRO A 354 -17.18 14.17 -38.91
N MET A 355 -17.96 13.50 -38.08
CA MET A 355 -17.64 12.17 -37.59
C MET A 355 -17.89 11.16 -38.72
N ALA A 356 -16.98 10.21 -38.89
CA ALA A 356 -17.10 9.22 -39.96
C ALA A 356 -18.10 8.11 -39.65
N GLY A 357 -18.13 7.64 -38.39
CA GLY A 357 -19.09 6.62 -37.92
C GLY A 357 -18.95 5.26 -38.62
N LEU A 358 -17.74 4.87 -39.05
CA LEU A 358 -17.52 3.70 -39.89
C LEU A 358 -17.28 2.40 -39.15
N VAL A 359 -17.04 2.43 -37.81
CA VAL A 359 -16.68 1.25 -37.02
C VAL A 359 -17.80 0.91 -36.03
N SER A 360 -18.28 -0.31 -36.10
CA SER A 360 -19.32 -0.86 -35.22
C SER A 360 -18.77 -1.28 -33.82
N ASN A 361 -19.69 -1.67 -32.92
CA ASN A 361 -19.33 -2.06 -31.55
C ASN A 361 -18.41 -3.28 -31.48
N ASP A 362 -18.49 -4.18 -32.46
CA ASP A 362 -17.64 -5.37 -32.57
C ASP A 362 -16.32 -5.11 -33.32
N GLY A 363 -15.99 -3.84 -33.59
CA GLY A 363 -14.75 -3.44 -34.24
C GLY A 363 -14.67 -3.76 -35.71
N LYS A 364 -15.80 -3.89 -36.38
CA LYS A 364 -15.85 -4.10 -37.82
C LYS A 364 -16.33 -2.84 -38.54
N PHE A 365 -15.84 -2.65 -39.75
CA PHE A 365 -16.36 -1.62 -40.62
C PHE A 365 -17.80 -1.93 -41.01
N ILE A 366 -18.66 -0.91 -40.93
CA ILE A 366 -20.08 -1.03 -41.29
C ILE A 366 -20.27 -1.33 -42.78
N SER A 367 -21.45 -1.83 -43.15
CA SER A 367 -21.74 -2.29 -44.50
C SER A 367 -21.63 -1.22 -45.61
N THR A 368 -21.67 0.06 -45.22
CA THR A 368 -21.54 1.20 -46.14
C THR A 368 -20.10 1.64 -46.37
N THR A 369 -19.12 1.06 -45.65
CA THR A 369 -17.72 1.42 -45.80
C THR A 369 -17.13 0.85 -47.10
N GLU A 370 -16.88 1.69 -48.04
CA GLU A 370 -16.31 1.30 -49.34
C GLU A 370 -14.95 0.60 -49.12
N PHE A 371 -14.68 -0.48 -49.82
CA PHE A 371 -13.48 -1.36 -49.82
C PHE A 371 -13.32 -2.23 -48.57
N PHE A 372 -13.83 -1.85 -47.39
CA PHE A 372 -13.51 -2.50 -46.14
C PHE A 372 -14.73 -3.03 -45.36
N ALA A 373 -15.92 -2.93 -45.90
CA ALA A 373 -17.20 -3.37 -45.28
C ALA A 373 -17.10 -4.77 -44.64
N GLY A 374 -17.48 -4.90 -43.37
CA GLY A 374 -17.52 -6.17 -42.65
C GLY A 374 -16.16 -6.68 -42.17
N LYS A 375 -15.07 -6.00 -42.50
CA LYS A 375 -13.73 -6.36 -42.03
C LYS A 375 -13.45 -5.83 -40.63
N GLY A 376 -12.77 -6.62 -39.77
CA GLY A 376 -12.27 -6.15 -38.51
C GLY A 376 -11.19 -5.09 -38.66
N VAL A 377 -11.12 -4.13 -37.74
CA VAL A 377 -10.17 -3.00 -37.87
C VAL A 377 -8.71 -3.44 -38.00
N PHE A 378 -8.26 -4.42 -37.22
CA PHE A 378 -6.90 -4.91 -37.31
C PHE A 378 -6.67 -5.79 -38.56
N GLU A 379 -7.70 -6.50 -39.01
CA GLU A 379 -7.70 -7.23 -40.28
C GLU A 379 -7.59 -6.29 -41.47
N ALA A 380 -8.13 -5.09 -41.36
CA ALA A 380 -8.10 -4.09 -42.41
C ALA A 380 -6.72 -3.43 -42.61
N ASN A 381 -5.78 -3.52 -41.67
CA ASN A 381 -4.47 -2.89 -41.83
C ASN A 381 -3.76 -3.29 -43.14
N PRO A 382 -3.57 -4.58 -43.47
CA PRO A 382 -2.95 -4.98 -44.72
C PRO A 382 -3.80 -4.58 -45.93
N LEU A 383 -5.13 -4.61 -45.83
CA LEU A 383 -6.02 -4.21 -46.92
C LEU A 383 -5.93 -2.71 -47.25
N VAL A 384 -5.78 -1.85 -46.26
CA VAL A 384 -5.55 -0.42 -46.45
C VAL A 384 -4.19 -0.17 -47.11
N VAL A 385 -3.16 -0.89 -46.68
CA VAL A 385 -1.83 -0.82 -47.29
C VAL A 385 -1.89 -1.23 -48.78
N GLU A 386 -2.54 -2.34 -49.12
CA GLU A 386 -2.75 -2.80 -50.50
C GLU A 386 -3.50 -1.78 -51.33
N LYS A 387 -4.57 -1.20 -50.77
CA LYS A 387 -5.36 -0.17 -51.47
C LYS A 387 -4.56 1.11 -51.75
N LEU A 388 -3.77 1.56 -50.79
CA LEU A 388 -2.86 2.69 -50.95
C LEU A 388 -1.80 2.43 -52.00
N GLN A 389 -1.30 1.22 -52.08
CA GLN A 389 -0.33 0.79 -53.11
C GLN A 389 -0.98 0.74 -54.48
N GLU A 390 -2.19 0.19 -54.59
CA GLU A 390 -2.96 0.11 -55.85
C GLU A 390 -3.19 1.53 -56.45
N VAL A 391 -3.57 2.50 -55.65
CA VAL A 391 -3.82 3.86 -56.10
C VAL A 391 -2.55 4.74 -56.20
N GLY A 392 -1.39 4.23 -55.84
CA GLY A 392 -0.09 4.87 -55.95
C GLY A 392 0.17 5.94 -54.87
N ASN A 393 -0.54 5.87 -53.74
CA ASN A 393 -0.42 6.84 -52.65
C ASN A 393 0.32 6.31 -51.43
N LEU A 394 0.81 5.08 -51.44
CA LEU A 394 1.74 4.55 -50.45
C LEU A 394 3.17 4.97 -50.77
N LEU A 395 3.79 5.74 -49.90
CA LEU A 395 5.19 6.10 -50.03
C LEU A 395 6.15 5.03 -49.44
N LYS A 396 5.83 4.58 -48.23
CA LYS A 396 6.61 3.55 -47.51
C LYS A 396 5.75 2.79 -46.51
N VAL A 397 6.06 1.53 -46.32
CA VAL A 397 5.53 0.73 -45.20
C VAL A 397 6.68 0.07 -44.43
N GLU A 398 6.63 0.12 -43.12
CA GLU A 398 7.59 -0.45 -42.19
C GLU A 398 6.86 -1.14 -41.03
N LYS A 399 7.58 -1.91 -40.23
CA LYS A 399 7.08 -2.43 -38.96
C LYS A 399 7.80 -1.74 -37.83
N ILE A 400 7.05 -1.23 -36.88
CA ILE A 400 7.59 -0.61 -35.66
C ILE A 400 7.11 -1.35 -34.41
N LYS A 401 7.97 -1.39 -33.41
CA LYS A 401 7.62 -1.87 -32.08
C LYS A 401 7.39 -0.64 -31.20
N HIS A 402 6.21 -0.56 -30.63
CA HIS A 402 5.82 0.57 -29.78
C HIS A 402 4.88 0.15 -28.65
N SER A 403 4.77 0.97 -27.62
CA SER A 403 3.81 0.79 -26.55
C SER A 403 2.38 1.01 -27.07
N TYR A 404 1.49 0.09 -26.83
CA TYR A 404 0.11 0.14 -27.32
C TYR A 404 -0.89 -0.21 -26.21
N PRO A 405 -2.06 0.46 -26.12
CA PRO A 405 -3.04 0.18 -25.11
C PRO A 405 -3.74 -1.17 -25.30
N HIS A 406 -3.83 -1.92 -24.22
CA HIS A 406 -4.47 -3.24 -24.14
C HIS A 406 -5.52 -3.24 -23.05
N CYS A 407 -6.53 -4.08 -23.22
CA CYS A 407 -7.52 -4.34 -22.18
C CYS A 407 -6.85 -5.06 -20.99
N TRP A 408 -7.00 -4.51 -19.81
CA TRP A 408 -6.41 -5.07 -18.58
C TRP A 408 -6.79 -6.53 -18.30
N ARG A 409 -7.95 -6.97 -18.81
CA ARG A 409 -8.46 -8.33 -18.59
C ARG A 409 -8.19 -9.28 -19.73
N HIS A 410 -8.54 -8.88 -20.95
CA HIS A 410 -8.34 -9.72 -22.13
C HIS A 410 -6.88 -9.74 -22.60
N LYS A 411 -6.08 -8.76 -22.20
CA LYS A 411 -4.69 -8.57 -22.67
C LYS A 411 -4.60 -8.44 -24.19
N THR A 412 -5.67 -7.99 -24.81
CA THR A 412 -5.76 -7.77 -26.24
C THR A 412 -5.73 -6.27 -26.56
N PRO A 413 -5.22 -5.89 -27.73
CA PRO A 413 -5.19 -4.51 -28.17
C PRO A 413 -6.59 -3.90 -28.21
N ILE A 414 -6.72 -2.67 -27.74
CA ILE A 414 -7.95 -1.89 -27.80
C ILE A 414 -7.87 -0.81 -28.87
N ILE A 415 -8.97 -0.15 -29.11
CA ILE A 415 -9.04 0.98 -30.05
C ILE A 415 -9.62 2.20 -29.36
N PHE A 416 -9.41 3.38 -29.93
CA PHE A 416 -10.23 4.55 -29.66
C PHE A 416 -11.42 4.53 -30.62
N ARG A 417 -12.62 4.72 -30.10
CA ARG A 417 -13.84 4.72 -30.88
C ARG A 417 -14.81 5.75 -30.33
N ALA A 418 -15.29 6.65 -31.18
CA ALA A 418 -16.37 7.56 -30.83
C ALA A 418 -17.69 6.79 -30.76
N THR A 419 -18.37 6.93 -29.64
CA THR A 419 -19.68 6.32 -29.38
C THR A 419 -20.44 7.18 -28.39
N PRO A 420 -21.79 7.26 -28.47
CA PRO A 420 -22.58 7.96 -27.45
C PRO A 420 -22.40 7.33 -26.08
N GLN A 421 -21.90 8.11 -25.13
CA GLN A 421 -21.61 7.70 -23.77
C GLN A 421 -22.00 8.81 -22.78
N TRP A 422 -22.05 8.45 -21.50
CA TRP A 422 -22.28 9.39 -20.40
C TRP A 422 -20.96 9.73 -19.72
N PHE A 423 -20.75 11.04 -19.50
CA PHE A 423 -19.50 11.57 -18.96
C PHE A 423 -19.75 12.44 -17.74
N ILE A 424 -18.82 12.36 -16.78
CA ILE A 424 -18.62 13.40 -15.80
C ILE A 424 -17.57 14.34 -16.38
N GLY A 425 -17.94 15.59 -16.61
CA GLY A 425 -17.08 16.59 -17.26
C GLY A 425 -16.05 17.16 -16.29
N MET A 426 -14.79 17.20 -16.68
CA MET A 426 -13.72 17.75 -15.83
C MET A 426 -13.77 19.27 -15.73
N GLU A 427 -14.14 19.95 -16.81
CA GLU A 427 -14.31 21.41 -16.82
C GLU A 427 -15.72 21.86 -16.42
N THR A 428 -16.68 20.97 -16.50
CA THR A 428 -18.07 21.22 -16.12
C THR A 428 -18.13 21.59 -14.64
N GLN A 429 -18.75 22.71 -14.31
CA GLN A 429 -18.86 23.22 -12.94
C GLN A 429 -17.53 23.37 -12.18
N GLY A 430 -16.41 23.49 -12.92
CA GLY A 430 -15.09 23.69 -12.34
C GLY A 430 -14.52 22.49 -11.57
N LEU A 431 -14.95 21.26 -11.87
CA LEU A 431 -14.57 20.04 -11.15
C LEU A 431 -13.06 19.85 -11.03
N ARG A 432 -12.30 20.03 -12.13
CA ARG A 432 -10.84 19.90 -12.13
C ARG A 432 -10.18 20.85 -11.14
N GLN A 433 -10.55 22.13 -11.18
CA GLN A 433 -9.98 23.17 -10.31
C GLN A 433 -10.31 22.91 -8.85
N GLN A 434 -11.54 22.51 -8.57
CA GLN A 434 -11.96 22.19 -7.20
C GLN A 434 -11.18 20.96 -6.68
N ALA A 435 -11.04 19.92 -7.47
CA ALA A 435 -10.28 18.73 -7.10
C ALA A 435 -8.80 19.04 -6.81
N LEU A 436 -8.16 19.86 -7.65
CA LEU A 436 -6.77 20.31 -7.44
C LEU A 436 -6.64 21.13 -6.15
N SER A 437 -7.63 21.95 -5.83
CA SER A 437 -7.66 22.68 -4.56
C SER A 437 -7.79 21.76 -3.36
N GLU A 438 -8.67 20.77 -3.43
CA GLU A 438 -8.92 19.83 -2.34
C GLU A 438 -7.71 18.91 -2.05
N ILE A 439 -6.96 18.51 -3.07
CA ILE A 439 -5.73 17.70 -2.90
C ILE A 439 -4.74 18.38 -1.95
N LYS A 440 -4.62 19.70 -1.98
CA LYS A 440 -3.70 20.46 -1.12
C LYS A 440 -4.05 20.40 0.37
N GLY A 441 -5.30 20.16 0.70
CA GLY A 441 -5.78 20.00 2.08
C GLY A 441 -5.60 18.59 2.65
N VAL A 442 -5.20 17.62 1.84
CA VAL A 442 -5.02 16.22 2.22
C VAL A 442 -3.57 15.96 2.63
N ARG A 443 -3.35 15.21 3.72
CA ARG A 443 -2.03 14.73 4.09
C ARG A 443 -1.68 13.48 3.27
N TRP A 444 -0.65 13.58 2.44
CA TRP A 444 -0.15 12.47 1.62
C TRP A 444 1.06 11.81 2.26
N ILE A 445 1.02 10.48 2.38
CA ILE A 445 2.06 9.66 3.01
C ILE A 445 2.38 8.50 2.06
N PRO A 446 3.55 8.47 1.43
CA PRO A 446 4.57 9.54 1.36
C PRO A 446 4.07 10.81 0.66
N ASP A 447 4.76 11.92 0.89
CA ASP A 447 4.39 13.25 0.37
C ASP A 447 4.40 13.36 -1.17
N TRP A 448 5.23 12.55 -1.87
CA TRP A 448 5.23 12.50 -3.34
C TRP A 448 3.88 12.10 -3.96
N GLY A 449 3.00 11.47 -3.18
CA GLY A 449 1.65 11.11 -3.62
C GLY A 449 0.83 12.33 -4.05
N GLN A 450 1.04 13.49 -3.41
CA GLN A 450 0.37 14.74 -3.78
C GLN A 450 0.71 15.15 -5.22
N ALA A 451 1.98 15.28 -5.55
CA ALA A 451 2.42 15.69 -6.88
C ALA A 451 1.94 14.71 -7.96
N ARG A 452 1.93 13.42 -7.64
CA ARG A 452 1.48 12.37 -8.55
C ARG A 452 0.00 12.51 -8.90
N ILE A 453 -0.87 12.66 -7.90
CA ILE A 453 -2.32 12.77 -8.14
C ILE A 453 -2.67 14.13 -8.77
N GLU A 454 -1.99 15.22 -8.38
CA GLU A 454 -2.17 16.55 -9.00
C GLU A 454 -1.93 16.47 -10.50
N LYS A 455 -0.79 15.90 -10.92
CA LYS A 455 -0.47 15.75 -12.34
C LYS A 455 -1.49 14.87 -13.09
N MET A 456 -1.98 13.82 -12.45
CA MET A 456 -3.02 12.97 -13.03
C MET A 456 -4.35 13.71 -13.19
N VAL A 457 -4.75 14.54 -12.24
CA VAL A 457 -5.97 15.35 -12.32
C VAL A 457 -5.83 16.44 -13.36
N GLU A 458 -4.67 17.12 -13.45
CA GLU A 458 -4.41 18.14 -14.46
C GLU A 458 -4.62 17.65 -15.89
N ASN A 459 -4.23 16.42 -16.16
CA ASN A 459 -4.27 15.81 -17.50
C ASN A 459 -5.46 14.86 -17.69
N ARG A 460 -6.34 14.75 -16.69
CA ARG A 460 -7.45 13.79 -16.76
C ARG A 460 -8.48 14.20 -17.81
N PRO A 461 -8.84 13.31 -18.77
CA PRO A 461 -9.98 13.54 -19.66
C PRO A 461 -11.30 13.43 -18.87
N ASP A 462 -12.39 13.85 -19.50
CA ASP A 462 -13.73 13.62 -18.95
C ASP A 462 -13.93 12.13 -18.67
N TRP A 463 -14.55 11.83 -17.55
CA TRP A 463 -14.73 10.45 -17.10
C TRP A 463 -15.96 9.81 -17.75
N CYS A 464 -15.74 8.87 -18.64
CA CYS A 464 -16.81 8.05 -19.20
C CYS A 464 -17.30 7.05 -18.13
N ILE A 465 -18.51 7.25 -17.62
CA ILE A 465 -19.08 6.42 -16.55
C ILE A 465 -20.02 5.34 -17.04
N SER A 466 -20.44 5.36 -18.31
CA SER A 466 -21.33 4.36 -18.88
C SER A 466 -20.57 3.15 -19.40
N ARG A 467 -21.12 1.96 -19.15
CA ARG A 467 -20.59 0.67 -19.61
C ARG A 467 -21.71 -0.17 -20.20
N GLN A 468 -21.37 -1.00 -21.18
CA GLN A 468 -22.27 -1.94 -21.83
C GLN A 468 -22.11 -3.31 -21.19
N ARG A 469 -22.57 -3.44 -19.91
CA ARG A 469 -22.41 -4.65 -19.08
C ARG A 469 -23.76 -5.22 -18.67
N THR A 470 -23.78 -6.53 -18.42
CA THR A 470 -24.94 -7.21 -17.86
C THR A 470 -24.89 -7.17 -16.32
N TRP A 471 -23.72 -7.34 -15.72
CA TRP A 471 -23.51 -7.32 -14.27
C TRP A 471 -22.87 -6.00 -13.82
N GLY A 472 -23.67 -5.07 -13.40
CA GLY A 472 -23.28 -3.76 -12.91
C GLY A 472 -24.49 -2.97 -12.43
N VAL A 473 -24.24 -1.89 -11.69
CA VAL A 473 -25.31 -0.98 -11.25
C VAL A 473 -25.84 -0.23 -12.47
N PRO A 474 -27.12 -0.31 -12.79
CA PRO A 474 -27.67 0.35 -13.96
C PRO A 474 -27.68 1.87 -13.79
N MET A 475 -27.49 2.57 -14.90
CA MET A 475 -27.78 3.99 -15.00
C MET A 475 -29.29 4.16 -15.11
N THR A 476 -29.95 4.42 -13.99
CA THR A 476 -31.41 4.44 -13.87
C THR A 476 -32.02 5.73 -14.40
N LEU A 477 -31.74 6.02 -15.65
CA LEU A 477 -32.14 7.25 -16.35
C LEU A 477 -33.15 6.96 -17.44
N PHE A 478 -34.07 7.92 -17.62
CA PHE A 478 -34.99 7.95 -18.74
C PHE A 478 -34.62 9.10 -19.66
N VAL A 479 -34.52 8.84 -20.94
CA VAL A 479 -34.16 9.82 -21.96
C VAL A 479 -35.21 9.89 -23.06
N HIS A 480 -35.34 11.08 -23.62
CA HIS A 480 -36.21 11.28 -24.76
C HIS A 480 -35.71 10.48 -25.98
N LYS A 481 -36.63 9.78 -26.67
CA LYS A 481 -36.27 8.85 -27.75
C LYS A 481 -35.58 9.51 -28.95
N GLU A 482 -35.88 10.79 -29.22
CA GLU A 482 -35.34 11.54 -30.36
C GLU A 482 -34.19 12.46 -29.94
N THR A 483 -34.38 13.25 -28.88
CA THR A 483 -33.36 14.28 -28.46
C THR A 483 -32.32 13.71 -27.52
N GLU A 484 -32.62 12.56 -26.91
CA GLU A 484 -31.78 11.91 -25.88
C GLU A 484 -31.55 12.75 -24.62
N GLU A 485 -32.32 13.81 -24.43
CA GLU A 485 -32.31 14.61 -23.21
C GLU A 485 -32.94 13.86 -22.04
N LEU A 486 -32.42 14.14 -20.84
CA LEU A 486 -32.95 13.56 -19.61
C LEU A 486 -34.38 13.99 -19.35
N HIS A 487 -35.18 13.08 -18.79
CA HIS A 487 -36.56 13.38 -18.38
C HIS A 487 -36.57 14.53 -17.36
N PRO A 488 -37.51 15.49 -17.42
CA PRO A 488 -37.58 16.61 -16.47
C PRO A 488 -37.66 16.22 -14.99
N ARG A 489 -38.25 15.06 -14.68
CA ARG A 489 -38.34 14.49 -13.32
C ARG A 489 -37.21 13.48 -13.01
N THR A 490 -36.05 13.58 -13.62
CA THR A 490 -34.95 12.60 -13.49
C THR A 490 -34.62 12.29 -12.02
N LEU A 491 -34.46 13.28 -11.17
CA LEU A 491 -34.07 13.09 -9.76
C LEU A 491 -35.16 12.35 -8.98
N GLU A 492 -36.42 12.67 -9.21
CA GLU A 492 -37.57 11.98 -8.58
C GLU A 492 -37.65 10.53 -9.04
N LEU A 493 -37.58 10.30 -10.34
CA LEU A 493 -37.63 8.97 -10.94
C LEU A 493 -36.46 8.08 -10.48
N LEU A 494 -35.28 8.65 -10.41
CA LEU A 494 -34.08 7.97 -9.90
C LEU A 494 -34.26 7.52 -8.45
N GLU A 495 -34.81 8.36 -7.58
CA GLU A 495 -35.10 8.01 -6.18
C GLU A 495 -36.16 6.90 -6.08
N GLU A 496 -37.19 6.95 -6.89
CA GLU A 496 -38.22 5.89 -6.93
C GLU A 496 -37.60 4.54 -7.35
N VAL A 497 -36.73 4.51 -8.33
CA VAL A 497 -36.00 3.30 -8.72
C VAL A 497 -35.04 2.84 -7.59
N ALA A 498 -34.32 3.77 -6.94
CA ALA A 498 -33.45 3.45 -5.82
C ALA A 498 -34.22 2.74 -4.67
N LYS A 499 -35.39 3.21 -4.32
CA LYS A 499 -36.26 2.56 -3.32
C LYS A 499 -36.65 1.12 -3.71
N ARG A 500 -36.85 0.86 -4.99
CA ARG A 500 -37.10 -0.49 -5.48
C ARG A 500 -35.86 -1.37 -5.42
N VAL A 501 -34.72 -0.83 -5.76
CA VAL A 501 -33.41 -1.51 -5.67
C VAL A 501 -33.05 -1.87 -4.22
N GLU A 502 -33.38 -1.05 -3.25
CA GLU A 502 -33.21 -1.39 -1.83
C GLU A 502 -33.90 -2.68 -1.41
N LYS A 503 -34.98 -3.03 -2.08
CA LYS A 503 -35.82 -4.19 -1.72
C LYS A 503 -35.37 -5.48 -2.41
N VAL A 504 -34.98 -5.38 -3.68
CA VAL A 504 -34.75 -6.57 -4.53
C VAL A 504 -33.47 -6.50 -5.37
N GLY A 505 -32.64 -5.47 -5.17
CA GLY A 505 -31.40 -5.27 -5.89
C GLY A 505 -31.60 -4.67 -7.28
N ILE A 506 -30.51 -4.60 -8.05
CA ILE A 506 -30.46 -3.96 -9.38
C ILE A 506 -31.44 -4.60 -10.40
N GLN A 507 -31.88 -5.84 -10.19
CA GLN A 507 -32.84 -6.49 -11.07
C GLN A 507 -34.17 -5.70 -11.13
N ALA A 508 -34.49 -4.91 -10.10
CA ALA A 508 -35.66 -4.03 -10.09
C ALA A 508 -35.73 -3.08 -11.29
N TRP A 509 -34.56 -2.57 -11.74
CA TRP A 509 -34.49 -1.72 -12.94
C TRP A 509 -34.82 -2.47 -14.21
N TRP A 510 -34.31 -3.68 -14.36
CA TRP A 510 -34.50 -4.48 -15.58
C TRP A 510 -35.92 -5.03 -15.70
N ASP A 511 -36.56 -5.31 -14.56
CA ASP A 511 -37.92 -5.79 -14.48
C ASP A 511 -38.99 -4.67 -14.56
N LEU A 512 -38.56 -3.41 -14.38
CA LEU A 512 -39.45 -2.26 -14.36
C LEU A 512 -40.11 -2.04 -15.74
N ASP A 513 -41.44 -2.00 -15.77
CA ASP A 513 -42.17 -1.45 -16.89
C ASP A 513 -42.16 0.09 -16.80
N GLU A 514 -41.66 0.73 -17.83
CA GLU A 514 -41.56 2.18 -17.92
C GLU A 514 -42.85 2.93 -17.64
N LYS A 515 -43.98 2.34 -18.05
CA LYS A 515 -45.32 2.91 -17.85
C LYS A 515 -45.71 3.08 -16.39
N GLU A 516 -45.15 2.26 -15.49
CA GLU A 516 -45.43 2.35 -14.05
C GLU A 516 -45.00 3.70 -13.47
N LEU A 517 -43.87 4.24 -13.94
CA LEU A 517 -43.30 5.50 -13.44
C LEU A 517 -43.58 6.68 -14.37
N LEU A 518 -43.58 6.45 -15.67
CA LEU A 518 -43.68 7.50 -16.69
C LEU A 518 -45.13 7.78 -17.13
N GLY A 519 -46.04 6.81 -16.96
CA GLY A 519 -47.39 6.96 -17.49
C GLY A 519 -47.39 7.20 -19.01
N ALA A 520 -48.00 8.30 -19.45
CA ALA A 520 -48.06 8.68 -20.86
C ALA A 520 -46.67 9.02 -21.44
N ASP A 521 -45.73 9.49 -20.63
CA ASP A 521 -44.39 9.84 -21.09
C ASP A 521 -43.58 8.62 -21.56
N ALA A 522 -44.03 7.40 -21.26
CA ALA A 522 -43.42 6.17 -21.74
C ALA A 522 -43.46 6.02 -23.28
N GLU A 523 -44.33 6.76 -23.98
CA GLU A 523 -44.32 6.80 -25.44
C GLU A 523 -43.15 7.59 -26.02
N THR A 524 -42.67 8.62 -25.33
CA THR A 524 -41.64 9.53 -25.78
C THR A 524 -40.28 9.36 -25.09
N TYR A 525 -40.23 8.64 -23.94
CA TYR A 525 -39.01 8.37 -23.20
C TYR A 525 -38.74 6.87 -23.17
N ARG A 526 -37.45 6.52 -23.02
CA ARG A 526 -36.96 5.17 -22.89
C ARG A 526 -35.98 5.03 -21.75
N LYS A 527 -35.85 3.81 -21.23
CA LYS A 527 -34.79 3.48 -20.25
C LYS A 527 -33.40 3.51 -20.90
N VAL A 528 -32.42 4.00 -20.21
CA VAL A 528 -31.00 3.87 -20.58
C VAL A 528 -30.55 2.43 -20.29
N PRO A 529 -29.92 1.73 -21.26
CA PRO A 529 -29.53 0.32 -21.09
C PRO A 529 -28.16 0.15 -20.43
N ASP A 530 -27.41 1.25 -20.24
CA ASP A 530 -26.04 1.22 -19.74
C ASP A 530 -25.97 0.95 -18.23
N THR A 531 -24.83 0.42 -17.80
CA THR A 531 -24.46 0.28 -16.39
C THR A 531 -23.36 1.27 -16.04
N LEU A 532 -23.15 1.52 -14.75
CA LEU A 532 -22.07 2.37 -14.25
C LEU A 532 -20.72 1.65 -14.35
N ASP A 533 -19.68 2.42 -14.56
CA ASP A 533 -18.29 2.01 -14.36
C ASP A 533 -18.11 1.47 -12.93
N VAL A 534 -17.45 0.34 -12.77
CA VAL A 534 -17.19 -0.26 -11.45
C VAL A 534 -16.39 0.68 -10.52
N TRP A 535 -15.56 1.56 -11.08
CA TRP A 535 -14.88 2.60 -10.31
C TRP A 535 -15.81 3.67 -9.75
N PHE A 536 -17.00 3.80 -10.31
CA PHE A 536 -18.07 4.60 -9.72
C PHE A 536 -18.61 3.93 -8.46
N ASP A 537 -18.83 2.62 -8.49
CA ASP A 537 -19.32 1.86 -7.35
C ASP A 537 -18.36 2.02 -6.14
N SER A 538 -17.10 1.65 -6.32
CA SER A 538 -16.09 1.74 -5.27
C SER A 538 -15.75 3.19 -4.90
N GLY A 539 -15.68 4.08 -5.88
CA GLY A 539 -15.43 5.51 -5.67
C GLY A 539 -16.52 6.21 -4.86
N SER A 540 -17.76 5.74 -4.93
CA SER A 540 -18.90 6.31 -4.21
C SER A 540 -19.01 5.88 -2.75
N THR A 541 -18.16 4.97 -2.26
CA THR A 541 -18.33 4.33 -0.94
C THR A 541 -18.30 5.30 0.24
N TYR A 542 -17.64 6.46 0.12
CA TYR A 542 -17.75 7.54 1.10
C TYR A 542 -19.21 7.98 1.32
N SER A 543 -20.02 7.96 0.28
CA SER A 543 -21.44 8.35 0.29
C SER A 543 -22.36 7.14 0.38
N SER A 544 -22.12 6.11 -0.43
CA SER A 544 -23.00 4.93 -0.51
C SER A 544 -22.88 3.99 0.69
N VAL A 545 -21.78 4.01 1.40
CA VAL A 545 -21.48 3.17 2.57
C VAL A 545 -21.29 4.00 3.83
N VAL A 546 -20.21 4.78 3.90
CA VAL A 546 -19.79 5.48 5.14
C VAL A 546 -20.87 6.42 5.67
N ALA A 547 -21.46 7.24 4.82
CA ALA A 547 -22.51 8.18 5.22
C ALA A 547 -23.79 7.51 5.75
N ASN A 548 -23.99 6.22 5.46
CA ASN A 548 -25.24 5.49 5.75
C ASN A 548 -25.08 4.42 6.83
N ARG A 549 -23.87 4.18 7.33
CA ARG A 549 -23.64 3.15 8.36
C ARG A 549 -23.49 3.79 9.75
N PRO A 550 -24.24 3.28 10.75
CA PRO A 550 -24.23 3.84 12.10
C PRO A 550 -22.87 3.71 12.82
N GLU A 551 -22.05 2.73 12.43
CA GLU A 551 -20.72 2.50 12.99
C GLU A 551 -19.78 3.68 12.77
N PHE A 552 -19.96 4.43 11.69
CA PHE A 552 -19.18 5.62 11.38
C PHE A 552 -19.75 6.91 11.99
N ASN A 553 -20.98 6.85 12.52
CA ASN A 553 -21.63 7.93 13.27
C ASN A 553 -21.58 9.32 12.57
N GLY A 554 -21.66 9.34 11.23
CA GLY A 554 -21.59 10.57 10.45
C GLY A 554 -20.22 11.27 10.46
N GLN A 555 -19.18 10.61 10.93
CA GLN A 555 -17.82 11.15 10.94
C GLN A 555 -17.19 11.16 9.56
N ASP A 556 -16.33 12.14 9.32
CA ASP A 556 -15.49 12.17 8.12
C ASP A 556 -14.45 11.04 8.13
N ILE A 557 -14.07 10.59 6.94
CA ILE A 557 -13.02 9.59 6.79
C ILE A 557 -11.66 10.23 7.06
N ASP A 558 -10.91 9.67 8.02
CA ASP A 558 -9.58 10.15 8.36
C ASP A 558 -8.52 9.62 7.40
N MET A 559 -8.65 8.38 6.93
CA MET A 559 -7.62 7.76 6.11
C MET A 559 -8.16 6.81 5.04
N TYR A 560 -7.57 6.92 3.82
CA TYR A 560 -7.51 5.88 2.80
C TYR A 560 -6.10 5.27 2.81
N LEU A 561 -6.01 3.96 2.72
CA LEU A 561 -4.74 3.24 2.62
C LEU A 561 -4.82 2.18 1.53
N GLU A 562 -4.07 2.35 0.45
CA GLU A 562 -3.98 1.38 -0.66
C GLU A 562 -2.60 1.42 -1.32
N GLY A 563 -2.41 0.57 -2.32
CA GLY A 563 -1.21 0.52 -3.15
C GLY A 563 -1.02 1.76 -4.04
N SER A 564 0.19 1.93 -4.53
CA SER A 564 0.58 3.08 -5.36
C SER A 564 -0.12 3.16 -6.72
N ASP A 565 -0.70 2.07 -7.21
CA ASP A 565 -1.54 2.01 -8.41
C ASP A 565 -2.88 2.74 -8.22
N GLN A 566 -3.34 2.93 -6.99
CA GLN A 566 -4.64 3.50 -6.68
C GLN A 566 -4.72 5.03 -6.84
N HIS A 567 -3.64 5.71 -7.16
CA HIS A 567 -3.70 7.12 -7.58
C HIS A 567 -4.51 7.31 -8.87
N ARG A 568 -4.49 6.33 -9.78
CA ARG A 568 -5.37 6.27 -10.95
C ARG A 568 -6.69 5.54 -10.69
N GLY A 569 -6.78 4.77 -9.64
CA GLY A 569 -7.94 3.95 -9.30
C GLY A 569 -8.83 4.59 -8.25
N TRP A 570 -8.86 3.98 -7.08
CA TRP A 570 -9.81 4.33 -6.01
C TRP A 570 -9.60 5.72 -5.41
N PHE A 571 -8.35 6.15 -5.23
CA PHE A 571 -8.07 7.52 -4.74
C PHE A 571 -8.64 8.57 -5.70
N MET A 572 -8.48 8.35 -6.99
CA MET A 572 -8.96 9.25 -8.03
C MET A 572 -10.48 9.23 -8.16
N SER A 573 -11.09 8.06 -8.28
CA SER A 573 -12.55 7.94 -8.46
C SER A 573 -13.32 8.47 -7.25
N SER A 574 -12.83 8.22 -6.04
CA SER A 574 -13.40 8.77 -4.81
C SER A 574 -13.26 10.29 -4.75
N LEU A 575 -12.10 10.83 -5.13
CA LEU A 575 -11.87 12.27 -5.18
C LEU A 575 -12.81 12.96 -6.17
N MET A 576 -12.92 12.41 -7.37
CA MET A 576 -13.79 12.97 -8.42
C MET A 576 -15.25 12.99 -7.98
N LEU A 577 -15.76 11.89 -7.45
CA LEU A 577 -17.15 11.79 -7.00
C LEU A 577 -17.44 12.68 -5.80
N SER A 578 -16.58 12.66 -4.78
CA SER A 578 -16.77 13.50 -3.60
C SER A 578 -16.71 14.98 -3.93
N THR A 579 -15.81 15.38 -4.82
CA THR A 579 -15.72 16.77 -5.31
C THR A 579 -16.98 17.15 -6.11
N ALA A 580 -17.46 16.24 -6.97
CA ALA A 580 -18.67 16.50 -7.76
C ALA A 580 -19.95 16.53 -6.92
N THR A 581 -20.04 15.76 -5.84
CA THR A 581 -21.23 15.69 -4.97
C THR A 581 -21.20 16.66 -3.81
N ASP A 582 -20.08 16.78 -3.11
CA ASP A 582 -19.95 17.49 -1.83
C ASP A 582 -18.90 18.61 -1.84
N SER A 583 -18.27 18.86 -2.97
CA SER A 583 -17.22 19.90 -3.17
C SER A 583 -16.02 19.75 -2.23
N LYS A 584 -15.72 18.56 -1.77
CA LYS A 584 -14.60 18.27 -0.86
C LYS A 584 -13.94 16.93 -1.16
N ALA A 585 -12.67 16.78 -0.74
CA ALA A 585 -12.00 15.48 -0.74
C ALA A 585 -12.71 14.52 0.22
N PRO A 586 -12.79 13.22 -0.09
CA PRO A 586 -13.47 12.24 0.75
C PRO A 586 -12.65 11.78 1.95
N TYR A 587 -11.37 12.14 2.00
CA TYR A 587 -10.40 11.67 2.99
C TYR A 587 -9.54 12.83 3.49
N LYS A 588 -9.06 12.74 4.74
CA LYS A 588 -8.11 13.69 5.32
C LYS A 588 -6.66 13.31 5.08
N GLN A 589 -6.38 12.01 5.01
CA GLN A 589 -5.05 11.44 4.78
C GLN A 589 -5.13 10.32 3.75
N VAL A 590 -4.08 10.18 2.95
CA VAL A 590 -3.88 9.05 2.05
C VAL A 590 -2.51 8.44 2.31
N LEU A 591 -2.49 7.19 2.74
CA LEU A 591 -1.28 6.41 2.93
C LEU A 591 -1.14 5.43 1.77
N THR A 592 0.03 5.41 1.15
CA THR A 592 0.32 4.58 -0.02
C THR A 592 1.45 3.61 0.27
N HIS A 593 1.22 2.33 -0.02
CA HIS A 593 2.26 1.31 0.02
C HIS A 593 2.72 0.92 -1.39
N GLY A 594 3.96 0.42 -1.48
CA GLY A 594 4.53 -0.07 -2.73
C GLY A 594 4.02 -1.48 -3.10
N PHE A 595 4.51 -1.96 -4.22
CA PHE A 595 4.25 -3.32 -4.69
C PHE A 595 5.14 -4.34 -3.98
N THR A 596 4.66 -5.58 -3.95
CA THR A 596 5.45 -6.72 -3.49
C THR A 596 6.20 -7.36 -4.65
N VAL A 597 7.48 -7.64 -4.43
CA VAL A 597 8.41 -8.21 -5.42
C VAL A 597 9.13 -9.42 -4.83
N ASP A 598 9.71 -10.26 -5.70
CA ASP A 598 10.51 -11.41 -5.25
C ASP A 598 11.88 -10.99 -4.67
N GLY A 599 12.67 -11.96 -4.22
CA GLY A 599 13.99 -11.72 -3.63
C GLY A 599 15.00 -11.02 -4.54
N GLN A 600 14.76 -10.98 -5.85
CA GLN A 600 15.56 -10.29 -6.87
C GLN A 600 14.93 -8.96 -7.34
N GLY A 601 13.86 -8.52 -6.70
CA GLY A 601 13.16 -7.28 -7.07
C GLY A 601 12.27 -7.40 -8.32
N ARG A 602 11.88 -8.61 -8.72
CA ARG A 602 11.03 -8.86 -9.89
C ARG A 602 9.58 -9.00 -9.49
N LYS A 603 8.68 -8.52 -10.34
CA LYS A 603 7.23 -8.75 -10.18
C LYS A 603 6.94 -10.26 -10.10
N MET A 604 6.12 -10.64 -9.14
CA MET A 604 5.67 -12.03 -9.01
C MET A 604 4.63 -12.40 -10.06
N SER A 605 4.83 -13.53 -10.71
CA SER A 605 3.89 -14.08 -11.70
C SER A 605 3.92 -15.59 -11.75
N LYS A 606 2.81 -16.21 -12.18
CA LYS A 606 2.73 -17.66 -12.38
C LYS A 606 3.70 -18.15 -13.44
N SER A 607 3.92 -17.35 -14.48
CA SER A 607 4.83 -17.70 -15.59
C SER A 607 6.31 -17.77 -15.18
N ILE A 608 6.71 -16.96 -14.18
CA ILE A 608 8.08 -16.96 -13.64
C ILE A 608 8.22 -18.01 -12.52
N GLY A 609 7.11 -18.39 -11.88
CA GLY A 609 7.11 -19.37 -10.78
C GLY A 609 7.69 -18.82 -9.47
N ASN A 610 7.68 -17.50 -9.29
CA ASN A 610 8.25 -16.78 -8.14
C ASN A 610 7.20 -16.27 -7.15
N ILE A 611 5.98 -16.79 -7.21
CA ILE A 611 4.88 -16.36 -6.33
C ILE A 611 5.10 -16.89 -4.93
N VAL A 612 4.95 -15.99 -3.94
CA VAL A 612 4.81 -16.31 -2.51
C VAL A 612 3.37 -16.02 -2.11
N THR A 613 2.64 -17.02 -1.64
CA THR A 613 1.25 -16.86 -1.21
C THR A 613 1.16 -16.62 0.29
N PRO A 614 0.19 -15.81 0.77
CA PRO A 614 -0.02 -15.63 2.22
C PRO A 614 -0.31 -16.95 2.93
N GLN A 615 -1.06 -17.85 2.30
CA GLN A 615 -1.43 -19.15 2.83
C GLN A 615 -0.19 -20.00 3.14
N GLU A 616 0.74 -20.11 2.18
CA GLU A 616 2.00 -20.82 2.37
C GLU A 616 2.84 -20.25 3.51
N VAL A 617 2.90 -18.92 3.62
CA VAL A 617 3.63 -18.26 4.70
C VAL A 617 2.98 -18.54 6.06
N MET A 618 1.66 -18.46 6.16
CA MET A 618 0.95 -18.71 7.40
C MET A 618 1.04 -20.17 7.84
N ASP A 619 1.00 -21.11 6.89
CA ASP A 619 1.13 -22.55 7.17
C ASP A 619 2.54 -22.95 7.62
N LYS A 620 3.56 -22.24 7.13
CA LYS A 620 4.97 -22.50 7.45
C LYS A 620 5.46 -21.73 8.69
N PHE A 621 5.18 -20.44 8.73
CA PHE A 621 5.74 -19.52 9.73
C PHE A 621 4.72 -18.99 10.73
N GLY A 622 3.44 -18.95 10.34
CA GLY A 622 2.38 -18.28 11.09
C GLY A 622 2.14 -16.83 10.65
N GLY A 623 0.98 -16.30 11.07
CA GLY A 623 0.55 -14.94 10.73
C GLY A 623 1.41 -13.86 11.39
N ASP A 624 1.86 -14.06 12.63
CA ASP A 624 2.72 -13.08 13.34
C ASP A 624 4.05 -12.84 12.63
N ILE A 625 4.63 -13.85 11.99
CA ILE A 625 5.87 -13.69 11.21
C ILE A 625 5.60 -12.87 9.94
N LEU A 626 4.49 -13.14 9.25
CA LEU A 626 4.08 -12.35 8.10
C LEU A 626 3.82 -10.89 8.49
N ARG A 627 3.13 -10.66 9.61
CA ARG A 627 2.87 -9.34 10.17
C ARG A 627 4.17 -8.60 10.53
N LEU A 628 5.12 -9.32 11.14
CA LEU A 628 6.42 -8.76 11.50
C LEU A 628 7.23 -8.37 10.26
N TRP A 629 7.21 -9.18 9.21
CA TRP A 629 7.85 -8.85 7.94
C TRP A 629 7.27 -7.54 7.36
N VAL A 630 5.94 -7.44 7.30
CA VAL A 630 5.26 -6.22 6.80
C VAL A 630 5.67 -4.99 7.60
N ALA A 631 5.65 -5.10 8.94
CA ALA A 631 6.00 -3.98 9.81
C ALA A 631 7.50 -3.63 9.76
N SER A 632 8.37 -4.61 9.52
CA SER A 632 9.83 -4.42 9.48
C SER A 632 10.33 -3.77 8.19
N THR A 633 9.49 -3.76 7.15
CA THR A 633 9.85 -3.24 5.83
C THR A 633 9.38 -1.79 5.69
N ASP A 634 10.18 -0.96 5.02
CA ASP A 634 9.68 0.34 4.56
C ASP A 634 8.66 0.12 3.45
N TYR A 635 7.39 0.14 3.80
CA TYR A 635 6.28 -0.14 2.89
C TYR A 635 6.05 0.96 1.85
N THR A 636 6.69 2.13 1.98
CA THR A 636 6.51 3.25 1.03
C THR A 636 7.15 3.00 -0.32
N GLY A 637 8.10 2.06 -0.39
CA GLY A 637 8.73 1.57 -1.60
C GLY A 637 8.30 0.14 -1.95
N GLU A 638 9.00 -0.48 -2.89
CA GLU A 638 8.81 -1.90 -3.21
C GLU A 638 9.18 -2.79 -2.00
N MET A 639 8.35 -3.77 -1.73
CA MET A 639 8.51 -4.69 -0.61
C MET A 639 9.00 -6.05 -1.12
N THR A 640 10.24 -6.37 -0.79
CA THR A 640 10.84 -7.65 -1.18
C THR A 640 10.44 -8.76 -0.20
N VAL A 641 9.98 -9.89 -0.72
CA VAL A 641 9.65 -11.09 0.05
C VAL A 641 10.30 -12.33 -0.52
N SER A 642 10.90 -13.14 0.35
CA SER A 642 11.48 -14.44 0.03
C SER A 642 11.50 -15.32 1.27
N ASP A 643 11.73 -16.62 1.10
CA ASP A 643 11.86 -17.54 2.22
C ASP A 643 13.01 -17.14 3.18
N GLU A 644 14.11 -16.64 2.65
CA GLU A 644 15.24 -16.12 3.44
C GLU A 644 14.86 -14.91 4.28
N ILE A 645 14.15 -13.94 3.68
CA ILE A 645 13.68 -12.73 4.39
C ILE A 645 12.71 -13.11 5.50
N LEU A 646 11.80 -14.04 5.24
CA LEU A 646 10.86 -14.54 6.25
C LEU A 646 11.54 -15.30 7.39
N LYS A 647 12.60 -16.05 7.10
CA LYS A 647 13.44 -16.69 8.13
C LYS A 647 14.14 -15.65 9.02
N ARG A 648 14.63 -14.56 8.46
CA ARG A 648 15.19 -13.43 9.25
C ARG A 648 14.14 -12.79 10.15
N ALA A 649 12.92 -12.60 9.64
CA ALA A 649 11.81 -12.12 10.46
C ALA A 649 11.51 -13.11 11.60
N ALA A 650 11.54 -14.41 11.35
CA ALA A 650 11.37 -15.44 12.37
C ALA A 650 12.47 -15.39 13.44
N ASP A 651 13.72 -15.09 13.06
CA ASP A 651 14.82 -14.92 14.01
C ASP A 651 14.63 -13.68 14.90
N SER A 652 14.17 -12.57 14.33
CA SER A 652 13.80 -11.37 15.09
C SER A 652 12.65 -11.64 16.05
N TYR A 653 11.63 -12.34 15.59
CA TYR A 653 10.50 -12.80 16.43
C TYR A 653 10.98 -13.62 17.62
N ARG A 654 11.89 -14.55 17.39
CA ARG A 654 12.43 -15.44 18.44
C ARG A 654 13.12 -14.65 19.55
N ARG A 655 13.86 -13.60 19.21
CA ARG A 655 14.51 -12.71 20.19
C ARG A 655 13.49 -11.97 21.03
N ILE A 656 12.46 -11.42 20.43
CA ILE A 656 11.36 -10.74 21.15
C ILE A 656 10.65 -11.73 22.07
N ARG A 657 10.32 -12.92 21.58
CA ARG A 657 9.67 -13.97 22.37
C ARG A 657 10.52 -14.43 23.57
N ASN A 658 11.81 -14.59 23.36
CA ASN A 658 12.74 -14.97 24.43
C ASN A 658 12.80 -13.92 25.54
N THR A 659 12.81 -12.62 25.18
CA THR A 659 12.75 -11.53 26.15
C THR A 659 11.47 -11.56 26.94
N ALA A 660 10.32 -11.71 26.28
CA ALA A 660 9.02 -11.82 26.95
C ALA A 660 8.98 -13.02 27.90
N ARG A 661 9.50 -14.17 27.48
CA ARG A 661 9.56 -15.38 28.32
C ARG A 661 10.44 -15.16 29.54
N PHE A 662 11.57 -14.52 29.43
CA PHE A 662 12.44 -14.18 30.55
C PHE A 662 11.71 -13.31 31.58
N LEU A 663 11.01 -12.27 31.10
CA LEU A 663 10.23 -11.39 31.97
C LEU A 663 9.16 -12.17 32.73
N LEU A 664 8.37 -12.97 32.04
CA LEU A 664 7.29 -13.76 32.63
C LEU A 664 7.79 -14.81 33.62
N ALA A 665 8.88 -15.49 33.29
CA ALA A 665 9.46 -16.54 34.15
C ALA A 665 10.00 -15.98 35.47
N ASN A 666 10.56 -14.80 35.47
CA ASN A 666 11.09 -14.11 36.64
C ASN A 666 10.03 -13.37 37.46
N LEU A 667 8.82 -13.27 36.94
CA LEU A 667 7.65 -12.79 37.67
C LEU A 667 6.90 -13.89 38.43
N ASN A 668 7.41 -15.12 38.44
CA ASN A 668 6.83 -16.21 39.21
C ASN A 668 6.73 -15.83 40.68
N GLY A 669 5.53 -15.99 41.24
CA GLY A 669 5.23 -15.66 42.62
C GLY A 669 5.18 -14.15 42.95
N PHE A 670 5.26 -13.30 41.99
CA PHE A 670 5.13 -11.84 42.17
C PHE A 670 3.65 -11.42 42.09
N ASP A 671 3.20 -10.75 43.14
CA ASP A 671 1.87 -10.12 43.21
C ASP A 671 2.05 -8.60 43.24
N PRO A 672 1.63 -7.88 42.18
CA PRO A 672 1.79 -6.42 42.10
C PRO A 672 1.19 -5.65 43.27
N GLN A 673 0.12 -6.15 43.89
CA GLN A 673 -0.53 -5.49 45.01
C GLN A 673 0.27 -5.58 46.31
N ARG A 674 0.92 -6.73 46.51
CA ARG A 674 1.68 -7.04 47.74
C ARG A 674 3.16 -6.67 47.63
N ASP A 675 3.75 -6.93 46.46
CA ASP A 675 5.19 -7.03 46.28
C ASP A 675 5.80 -5.86 45.50
N ALA A 676 4.97 -5.04 44.85
CA ALA A 676 5.47 -3.90 44.08
C ALA A 676 6.17 -2.86 44.98
N VAL A 677 7.37 -2.49 44.58
CA VAL A 677 8.21 -1.51 45.28
C VAL A 677 7.97 -0.13 44.68
N LYS A 678 7.87 0.88 45.53
CA LYS A 678 7.72 2.26 45.07
C LYS A 678 8.96 2.74 44.32
N PRO A 679 8.85 3.60 43.32
CA PRO A 679 9.98 4.07 42.52
C PRO A 679 11.15 4.59 43.34
N GLU A 680 10.88 5.40 44.35
CA GLU A 680 11.90 5.96 45.26
C GLU A 680 12.64 4.94 46.15
N GLU A 681 12.04 3.77 46.36
CA GLU A 681 12.61 2.68 47.15
C GLU A 681 13.31 1.62 46.28
N MET A 682 13.16 1.69 44.95
CA MET A 682 13.76 0.73 44.02
C MET A 682 15.29 0.92 43.93
N ILE A 683 15.97 -0.16 43.60
CA ILE A 683 17.40 -0.13 43.28
C ILE A 683 17.66 0.69 42.03
N SER A 684 18.77 1.42 41.97
CA SER A 684 19.09 2.39 40.94
C SER A 684 19.06 1.80 39.53
N LEU A 685 19.63 0.63 39.30
CA LEU A 685 19.61 -0.05 38.01
C LEU A 685 18.17 -0.39 37.57
N ASP A 686 17.31 -0.78 38.50
CA ASP A 686 15.91 -1.11 38.20
C ASP A 686 15.11 0.12 37.81
N ARG A 687 15.32 1.27 38.48
CA ARG A 687 14.72 2.55 38.07
C ARG A 687 15.16 2.96 36.67
N TRP A 688 16.47 2.80 36.38
CA TRP A 688 16.98 3.08 35.05
C TRP A 688 16.32 2.19 33.97
N ALA A 689 16.14 0.90 34.24
CA ALA A 689 15.49 -0.03 33.30
C ALA A 689 14.06 0.40 32.97
N VAL A 690 13.28 0.84 33.96
CA VAL A 690 11.93 1.36 33.74
C VAL A 690 11.96 2.69 32.97
N ALA A 691 12.94 3.56 33.27
CA ALA A 691 13.14 4.81 32.52
C ALA A 691 13.47 4.55 31.04
N CYS A 692 14.32 3.54 30.75
CA CYS A 692 14.56 3.10 29.37
C CYS A 692 13.28 2.65 28.66
N ALA A 693 12.43 1.93 29.37
CA ALA A 693 11.13 1.51 28.83
C ALA A 693 10.22 2.72 28.55
N LEU A 694 10.23 3.72 29.42
CA LEU A 694 9.47 4.96 29.19
C LEU A 694 9.94 5.70 27.94
N ASP A 695 11.24 5.83 27.73
CA ASP A 695 11.81 6.47 26.55
C ASP A 695 11.50 5.67 25.28
N ALA A 696 11.64 4.34 25.35
CA ALA A 696 11.21 3.46 24.26
C ALA A 696 9.74 3.63 23.93
N GLN A 697 8.87 3.73 24.92
CA GLN A 697 7.43 3.93 24.71
C GLN A 697 7.10 5.24 24.01
N LYS A 698 7.78 6.33 24.39
CA LYS A 698 7.62 7.63 23.72
C LYS A 698 7.95 7.53 22.24
N GLU A 699 9.10 6.96 21.90
CA GLU A 699 9.53 6.76 20.51
C GLU A 699 8.57 5.82 19.74
N ILE A 700 8.12 4.74 20.36
CA ILE A 700 7.19 3.77 19.76
C ILE A 700 5.82 4.39 19.50
N LYS A 701 5.28 5.14 20.46
CA LYS A 701 4.00 5.85 20.30
C LYS A 701 4.06 6.86 19.17
N GLU A 702 5.14 7.64 19.09
CA GLU A 702 5.36 8.60 18.02
C GLU A 702 5.48 7.89 16.64
N ALA A 703 6.21 6.80 16.59
CA ALA A 703 6.35 6.00 15.36
C ALA A 703 5.03 5.40 14.89
N TYR A 704 4.20 4.88 15.80
CA TYR A 704 2.85 4.41 15.46
C TYR A 704 1.97 5.56 14.96
N ASP A 705 2.00 6.70 15.61
CA ASP A 705 1.17 7.86 15.23
C ASP A 705 1.55 8.45 13.87
N ASN A 706 2.83 8.32 13.49
CA ASN A 706 3.36 8.71 12.19
C ASN A 706 3.41 7.57 11.15
N TYR A 707 2.83 6.42 11.46
CA TYR A 707 2.78 5.25 10.55
C TYR A 707 4.15 4.71 10.14
N GLN A 708 5.15 4.84 11.01
CA GLN A 708 6.53 4.37 10.81
C GLN A 708 6.75 3.03 11.51
N PHE A 709 6.15 1.97 11.01
CA PHE A 709 6.14 0.67 11.70
C PHE A 709 7.51 0.00 11.71
N HIS A 710 8.36 0.21 10.72
CA HIS A 710 9.74 -0.27 10.73
C HIS A 710 10.55 0.38 11.86
N THR A 711 10.29 1.63 12.20
CA THR A 711 10.88 2.31 13.37
C THR A 711 10.40 1.68 14.68
N VAL A 712 9.12 1.31 14.77
CA VAL A 712 8.60 0.55 15.92
C VAL A 712 9.35 -0.75 16.10
N VAL A 713 9.49 -1.53 15.04
CA VAL A 713 10.21 -2.83 15.08
C VAL A 713 11.67 -2.64 15.46
N GLN A 714 12.37 -1.70 14.88
CA GLN A 714 13.76 -1.40 15.19
C GLN A 714 13.92 -0.99 16.66
N ARG A 715 13.06 -0.14 17.16
CA ARG A 715 13.11 0.31 18.56
C ARG A 715 12.81 -0.85 19.53
N LEU A 716 11.80 -1.67 19.21
CA LEU A 716 11.47 -2.87 19.97
C LEU A 716 12.64 -3.85 19.99
N MET A 717 13.27 -4.12 18.86
CA MET A 717 14.42 -5.02 18.76
C MET A 717 15.62 -4.49 19.53
N ARG A 718 15.90 -3.20 19.45
CA ARG A 718 16.98 -2.56 20.22
C ARG A 718 16.72 -2.69 21.72
N PHE A 719 15.49 -2.41 22.16
CA PHE A 719 15.12 -2.54 23.56
C PHE A 719 15.32 -3.98 24.07
N CYS A 720 14.79 -4.97 23.34
CA CYS A 720 14.88 -6.37 23.72
C CYS A 720 16.31 -6.92 23.68
N SER A 721 17.10 -6.56 22.66
CA SER A 721 18.44 -7.16 22.44
C SER A 721 19.55 -6.41 23.15
N VAL A 722 19.51 -5.09 23.17
CA VAL A 722 20.60 -4.24 23.67
C VAL A 722 20.34 -3.79 25.10
N GLU A 723 19.32 -3.00 25.34
CA GLU A 723 19.04 -2.42 26.67
C GLU A 723 18.68 -3.50 27.69
N MET A 724 17.86 -4.48 27.27
CA MET A 724 17.46 -5.59 28.14
C MET A 724 18.40 -6.77 28.01
N GLY A 725 18.49 -7.40 26.84
CA GLY A 725 19.16 -8.69 26.67
C GLY A 725 20.65 -8.68 26.99
N SER A 726 21.41 -7.72 26.47
CA SER A 726 22.86 -7.67 26.66
C SER A 726 23.32 -6.91 27.92
N PHE A 727 22.42 -6.24 28.60
CA PHE A 727 22.76 -5.46 29.80
C PHE A 727 21.88 -5.79 31.00
N TYR A 728 20.68 -5.21 31.09
CA TYR A 728 19.86 -5.29 32.30
C TYR A 728 19.50 -6.72 32.68
N LEU A 729 18.91 -7.50 31.78
CA LEU A 729 18.49 -8.88 32.06
C LEU A 729 19.68 -9.80 32.36
N ASP A 730 20.83 -9.53 31.78
CA ASP A 730 22.03 -10.31 32.04
C ASP A 730 22.57 -10.08 33.45
N ILE A 731 22.65 -8.81 33.86
CA ILE A 731 23.14 -8.39 35.18
C ILE A 731 22.25 -8.90 36.31
N ILE A 732 20.94 -8.81 36.16
CA ILE A 732 19.99 -9.14 37.24
C ILE A 732 19.80 -10.63 37.51
N LYS A 733 20.31 -11.52 36.66
CA LYS A 733 20.14 -12.98 36.84
C LYS A 733 20.60 -13.44 38.20
N ASP A 734 21.79 -13.02 38.63
CA ASP A 734 22.32 -13.40 39.94
C ASP A 734 21.41 -12.90 41.07
N ARG A 735 21.06 -11.63 41.06
CA ARG A 735 20.20 -11.00 42.05
C ARG A 735 18.81 -11.64 42.06
N GLN A 736 18.24 -11.90 40.93
CA GLN A 736 16.90 -12.50 40.79
C GLN A 736 16.86 -13.95 41.34
N TYR A 737 17.92 -14.72 41.08
CA TYR A 737 17.95 -16.15 41.43
C TYR A 737 18.46 -16.42 42.83
N THR A 738 19.36 -15.60 43.35
CA THR A 738 20.13 -15.95 44.58
C THR A 738 19.76 -15.12 45.80
N THR A 739 19.11 -13.98 45.67
CA THR A 739 18.67 -13.18 46.80
C THR A 739 17.47 -13.79 47.48
N LYS A 740 17.21 -13.41 48.72
CA LYS A 740 16.07 -13.90 49.49
C LYS A 740 14.76 -13.56 48.76
N ALA A 741 13.83 -14.51 48.67
CA ALA A 741 12.63 -14.43 47.85
C ALA A 741 11.77 -13.18 48.09
N ASP A 742 11.66 -12.73 49.31
CA ASP A 742 10.88 -11.57 49.75
C ASP A 742 11.73 -10.31 50.01
N SER A 743 13.02 -10.33 49.67
CA SER A 743 13.94 -9.19 49.88
C SER A 743 13.62 -8.03 48.97
N LEU A 744 13.96 -6.82 49.39
CA LEU A 744 13.89 -5.61 48.55
C LEU A 744 14.69 -5.80 47.27
N ALA A 745 15.88 -6.37 47.33
CA ALA A 745 16.75 -6.65 46.20
C ALA A 745 16.03 -7.43 45.09
N ARG A 746 15.24 -8.44 45.44
CA ARG A 746 14.47 -9.23 44.50
C ARG A 746 13.20 -8.51 44.04
N ARG A 747 12.45 -7.98 45.01
CA ARG A 747 11.15 -7.30 44.70
C ARG A 747 11.30 -6.04 43.86
N SER A 748 12.38 -5.27 44.06
CA SER A 748 12.70 -4.11 43.21
C SER A 748 12.90 -4.56 41.75
N CYS A 749 13.68 -5.61 41.54
CA CYS A 749 13.90 -6.18 40.21
C CYS A 749 12.59 -6.69 39.59
N GLN A 750 11.81 -7.47 40.30
CA GLN A 750 10.52 -7.97 39.83
C GLN A 750 9.54 -6.86 39.50
N THR A 751 9.54 -5.77 40.27
CA THR A 751 8.73 -4.58 39.99
C THR A 751 9.10 -3.96 38.65
N ALA A 752 10.43 -3.80 38.38
CA ALA A 752 10.89 -3.31 37.10
C ALA A 752 10.49 -4.24 35.93
N LEU A 753 10.68 -5.55 36.10
CA LEU A 753 10.30 -6.55 35.08
C LEU A 753 8.80 -6.54 34.83
N TRP A 754 7.98 -6.35 35.83
CA TRP A 754 6.54 -6.24 35.71
C TRP A 754 6.13 -4.99 34.89
N HIS A 755 6.65 -3.81 35.24
CA HIS A 755 6.39 -2.59 34.48
C HIS A 755 6.83 -2.73 33.02
N ILE A 756 7.99 -3.30 32.78
CA ILE A 756 8.50 -3.55 31.42
C ILE A 756 7.61 -4.53 30.65
N ALA A 757 7.18 -5.62 31.28
CA ALA A 757 6.29 -6.60 30.65
C ALA A 757 4.93 -6.01 30.28
N GLU A 758 4.34 -5.20 31.17
CA GLU A 758 3.08 -4.48 30.90
C GLU A 758 3.21 -3.53 29.71
N ALA A 759 4.32 -2.82 29.59
CA ALA A 759 4.59 -1.92 28.47
C ALA A 759 4.87 -2.70 27.18
N LEU A 760 5.78 -3.68 27.24
CA LEU A 760 6.23 -4.45 26.08
C LEU A 760 5.08 -5.16 25.34
N VAL A 761 4.19 -5.80 26.07
CA VAL A 761 3.06 -6.53 25.48
C VAL A 761 2.14 -5.58 24.70
N ARG A 762 1.97 -4.35 25.18
CA ARG A 762 1.18 -3.32 24.49
C ARG A 762 1.89 -2.73 23.27
N TRP A 763 3.22 -2.58 23.34
CA TRP A 763 3.99 -2.10 22.18
C TRP A 763 3.91 -3.04 21.00
N MET A 764 3.95 -4.34 21.27
CA MET A 764 3.98 -5.35 20.21
C MET A 764 2.59 -5.78 19.72
N ALA A 765 1.53 -5.51 20.47
CA ALA A 765 0.18 -6.00 20.15
C ALA A 765 -0.33 -5.61 18.75
N PRO A 766 -0.14 -4.39 18.24
CA PRO A 766 -0.56 -4.06 16.88
C PRO A 766 0.14 -4.86 15.78
N ILE A 767 1.37 -5.29 16.01
CA ILE A 767 2.20 -6.02 15.03
C ILE A 767 2.12 -7.53 15.27
N LEU A 768 2.55 -7.97 16.45
CA LEU A 768 2.59 -9.38 16.86
C LEU A 768 1.34 -9.72 17.69
N SER A 769 0.19 -9.63 17.06
CA SER A 769 -1.11 -9.66 17.73
C SER A 769 -1.38 -10.98 18.47
N PHE A 770 -1.06 -12.11 17.85
CA PHE A 770 -1.26 -13.43 18.47
C PHE A 770 -0.33 -13.64 19.67
N THR A 771 0.92 -13.31 19.52
CA THR A 771 1.92 -13.47 20.59
C THR A 771 1.64 -12.51 21.75
N ALA A 772 1.25 -11.27 21.47
CA ALA A 772 0.88 -10.32 22.51
C ALA A 772 -0.33 -10.79 23.34
N ASP A 773 -1.34 -11.32 22.69
CA ASP A 773 -2.50 -11.91 23.39
C ASP A 773 -2.11 -13.11 24.24
N GLU A 774 -1.21 -13.94 23.75
CA GLU A 774 -0.65 -15.06 24.53
C GLU A 774 0.10 -14.58 25.78
N ILE A 775 1.01 -13.62 25.63
CA ILE A 775 1.76 -13.02 26.75
C ILE A 775 0.81 -12.40 27.76
N TRP A 776 -0.22 -11.72 27.30
CA TRP A 776 -1.23 -11.07 28.15
C TRP A 776 -1.85 -12.03 29.16
N GLY A 777 -2.13 -13.25 28.73
CA GLY A 777 -2.70 -14.29 29.58
C GLY A 777 -1.77 -14.81 30.70
N TYR A 778 -0.47 -14.54 30.61
CA TYR A 778 0.53 -14.98 31.59
C TYR A 778 1.04 -13.85 32.49
N LEU A 779 0.58 -12.62 32.31
CA LEU A 779 0.96 -11.50 33.17
C LEU A 779 0.35 -11.63 34.56
N PRO A 780 1.03 -11.15 35.62
CA PRO A 780 0.50 -11.11 36.98
C PRO A 780 -0.85 -10.38 37.07
N GLN A 781 -1.76 -10.85 37.86
CA GLN A 781 -3.03 -10.21 38.11
C GLN A 781 -2.83 -8.89 38.86
N THR A 782 -3.66 -7.90 38.58
CA THR A 782 -3.65 -6.59 39.23
C THR A 782 -4.83 -6.44 40.20
N ALA A 783 -4.86 -5.36 40.98
CA ALA A 783 -5.94 -5.07 41.96
C ALA A 783 -7.32 -4.99 41.31
N THR A 784 -7.41 -4.44 40.12
CA THR A 784 -8.60 -4.50 39.28
C THR A 784 -8.50 -5.70 38.34
N ALA A 785 -9.62 -6.39 38.11
CA ALA A 785 -9.63 -7.48 37.17
C ALA A 785 -9.02 -7.01 35.85
N ARG A 786 -8.00 -7.73 35.38
CA ARG A 786 -7.35 -7.46 34.09
C ARG A 786 -8.38 -7.62 32.99
N ALA A 787 -8.37 -6.68 32.01
CA ALA A 787 -9.13 -6.87 30.80
C ALA A 787 -8.79 -8.23 30.13
N GLU A 788 -9.77 -8.86 29.52
CA GLU A 788 -9.60 -10.19 28.96
C GLU A 788 -8.60 -10.21 27.82
N PHE A 789 -8.52 -9.12 27.05
CA PHE A 789 -7.64 -8.98 25.88
C PHE A 789 -6.85 -7.67 25.92
N VAL A 790 -5.60 -7.75 25.50
CA VAL A 790 -4.73 -6.56 25.40
C VAL A 790 -5.24 -5.51 24.41
N PHE A 791 -5.99 -5.91 23.41
CA PHE A 791 -6.51 -5.02 22.35
C PHE A 791 -7.59 -4.04 22.81
N THR A 792 -8.13 -4.21 24.01
CA THR A 792 -9.07 -3.27 24.63
C THR A 792 -8.37 -2.20 25.48
N GLU A 793 -7.05 -2.31 25.61
CA GLU A 793 -6.24 -1.45 26.47
C GLU A 793 -5.50 -0.36 25.69
N GLU A 794 -5.24 0.75 26.38
CA GLU A 794 -4.33 1.79 25.92
C GLU A 794 -2.87 1.47 26.30
N PHE A 795 -1.91 2.24 25.81
CA PHE A 795 -0.53 2.13 26.22
C PHE A 795 -0.38 2.28 27.74
N TYR A 796 0.57 1.54 28.29
CA TYR A 796 0.78 1.46 29.73
C TYR A 796 1.23 2.80 30.33
N GLU A 797 0.53 3.29 31.33
CA GLU A 797 0.83 4.57 31.98
C GLU A 797 1.64 4.45 33.28
N GLY A 798 1.96 3.21 33.68
CA GLY A 798 2.70 2.96 34.92
C GLY A 798 4.20 3.13 34.84
N LEU A 799 4.77 3.43 33.68
CA LEU A 799 6.19 3.71 33.52
C LEU A 799 6.55 5.08 34.09
N PHE A 800 7.77 5.19 34.60
CA PHE A 800 8.29 6.44 35.18
C PHE A 800 9.74 6.68 34.74
N GLY A 801 10.11 7.94 34.70
CA GLY A 801 11.48 8.37 34.43
C GLY A 801 12.33 8.48 35.68
N LEU A 802 13.61 8.75 35.48
CA LEU A 802 14.54 9.07 36.56
C LEU A 802 14.19 10.45 37.15
N GLY A 803 14.25 10.57 38.48
CA GLY A 803 14.03 11.83 39.18
C GLY A 803 15.14 12.85 38.89
N GLU A 804 14.82 14.15 39.04
CA GLU A 804 15.80 15.24 38.87
C GLU A 804 17.04 15.16 39.75
N ASN A 805 16.92 14.49 40.90
CA ASN A 805 18.00 14.31 41.87
C ASN A 805 18.65 12.93 41.79
N GLU A 806 18.39 12.17 40.75
CA GLU A 806 19.00 10.84 40.57
C GLU A 806 20.49 10.96 40.32
N LYS A 807 21.28 10.42 41.23
CA LYS A 807 22.75 10.44 41.11
C LYS A 807 23.26 9.55 39.98
N LEU A 808 22.62 8.41 39.78
CA LEU A 808 22.93 7.47 38.72
C LEU A 808 21.93 7.67 37.58
N ASP A 809 22.06 8.74 36.87
CA ASP A 809 21.20 9.12 35.74
C ASP A 809 21.51 8.28 34.48
N ASP A 810 20.78 8.55 33.39
CA ASP A 810 21.00 7.83 32.15
C ASP A 810 22.41 8.00 31.59
N ALA A 811 22.98 9.21 31.68
CA ALA A 811 24.36 9.49 31.24
C ALA A 811 25.36 8.63 32.01
N TYR A 812 25.16 8.47 33.31
CA TYR A 812 25.95 7.58 34.16
C TYR A 812 25.96 6.16 33.65
N TRP A 813 24.73 5.58 33.43
CA TRP A 813 24.62 4.20 32.97
C TRP A 813 25.15 4.01 31.55
N GLN A 814 25.02 4.98 30.68
CA GLN A 814 25.61 4.93 29.34
C GLN A 814 27.14 4.87 29.36
N GLN A 815 27.77 5.61 30.25
CA GLN A 815 29.22 5.52 30.45
C GLN A 815 29.61 4.17 31.05
N LEU A 816 28.87 3.67 32.02
CA LEU A 816 29.10 2.35 32.62
C LEU A 816 28.97 1.22 31.58
N ILE A 817 28.00 1.30 30.67
CA ILE A 817 27.84 0.35 29.56
C ILE A 817 29.11 0.30 28.69
N LYS A 818 29.75 1.46 28.42
CA LYS A 818 31.00 1.52 27.66
C LYS A 818 32.15 0.82 28.40
N VAL A 819 32.27 1.09 29.69
CA VAL A 819 33.29 0.43 30.53
C VAL A 819 33.04 -1.09 30.59
N ARG A 820 31.80 -1.51 30.82
CA ARG A 820 31.41 -2.93 30.82
C ARG A 820 31.74 -3.63 29.51
N SER A 821 31.53 -2.95 28.41
CA SER A 821 31.84 -3.47 27.06
C SER A 821 33.37 -3.73 26.94
N GLU A 822 34.21 -2.81 27.42
CA GLU A 822 35.64 -2.99 27.42
C GLU A 822 36.08 -4.14 28.37
N VAL A 823 35.47 -4.23 29.55
CA VAL A 823 35.73 -5.35 30.48
C VAL A 823 35.35 -6.68 29.85
N ASN A 824 34.20 -6.75 29.21
CA ASN A 824 33.74 -7.96 28.53
C ASN A 824 34.68 -8.39 27.40
N ARG A 825 35.24 -7.44 26.67
CA ARG A 825 36.25 -7.72 25.62
C ARG A 825 37.48 -8.39 26.22
N VAL A 826 37.97 -7.87 27.32
CA VAL A 826 39.17 -8.42 28.01
C VAL A 826 38.85 -9.77 28.65
N LEU A 827 37.68 -9.93 29.24
CA LEU A 827 37.21 -11.23 29.76
C LEU A 827 37.16 -12.30 28.66
N GLU A 828 36.71 -11.94 27.46
CA GLU A 828 36.70 -12.88 26.34
C GLU A 828 38.10 -13.28 25.88
N ILE A 829 39.02 -12.35 25.85
CA ILE A 829 40.48 -12.66 25.62
C ILE A 829 40.99 -13.64 26.68
N ALA A 830 40.72 -13.36 27.95
CA ALA A 830 41.14 -14.23 29.05
C ALA A 830 40.49 -15.65 28.97
N ARG A 831 39.26 -15.75 28.45
CA ARG A 831 38.60 -17.01 28.21
C ARG A 831 39.23 -17.80 27.06
N ASN A 832 39.54 -17.12 25.95
CA ASN A 832 40.21 -17.72 24.82
C ASN A 832 41.63 -18.20 25.16
N ASP A 833 42.31 -17.45 25.99
CA ASP A 833 43.66 -17.80 26.51
C ASP A 833 43.60 -18.82 27.66
N LYS A 834 42.41 -19.32 28.00
CA LYS A 834 42.20 -20.32 29.08
C LYS A 834 42.64 -19.87 30.46
N VAL A 835 42.74 -18.58 30.72
CA VAL A 835 43.00 -18.01 32.05
C VAL A 835 41.78 -18.22 32.93
N ILE A 836 40.58 -18.07 32.38
CA ILE A 836 39.29 -18.33 33.03
C ILE A 836 38.42 -19.23 32.18
N GLY A 837 37.45 -19.97 32.76
CA GLY A 837 36.43 -20.69 32.06
C GLY A 837 35.11 -19.91 31.92
N GLY A 838 34.84 -18.97 32.81
CA GLY A 838 33.68 -18.10 32.82
C GLY A 838 33.91 -16.84 33.63
N GLY A 839 33.04 -15.82 33.43
CA GLY A 839 33.15 -14.54 34.12
C GLY A 839 33.21 -14.60 35.63
N LEU A 840 32.47 -15.52 36.24
CA LEU A 840 32.45 -15.70 37.70
C LEU A 840 33.73 -16.33 38.27
N GLU A 841 34.63 -16.86 37.43
CA GLU A 841 35.99 -17.24 37.87
C GLU A 841 36.95 -16.06 37.92
N ALA A 842 36.56 -14.92 37.41
CA ALA A 842 37.42 -13.79 37.24
C ALA A 842 37.43 -12.85 38.44
N GLU A 843 38.61 -12.37 38.75
CA GLU A 843 38.85 -11.14 39.51
C GLU A 843 39.35 -10.10 38.55
N VAL A 844 38.62 -8.98 38.47
CA VAL A 844 38.89 -7.90 37.52
C VAL A 844 39.44 -6.69 38.25
N THR A 845 40.51 -6.12 37.72
CA THR A 845 40.99 -4.81 38.13
C THR A 845 40.86 -3.83 36.97
N VAL A 846 40.11 -2.77 37.20
CA VAL A 846 39.92 -1.69 36.23
C VAL A 846 40.81 -0.54 36.59
N TYR A 847 41.80 -0.23 35.74
CA TYR A 847 42.68 0.95 35.87
C TYR A 847 42.00 2.08 35.07
N ALA A 848 41.57 3.13 35.77
CA ALA A 848 40.75 4.18 35.21
C ALA A 848 41.34 5.56 35.45
N ASN A 849 41.14 6.46 34.47
CA ASN A 849 41.39 7.88 34.69
C ASN A 849 40.46 8.42 35.80
N ASP A 850 40.66 9.67 36.24
CA ASP A 850 39.90 10.23 37.36
C ASP A 850 38.37 10.27 37.11
N GLU A 851 37.98 10.50 35.89
CA GLU A 851 36.56 10.54 35.49
C GLU A 851 35.90 9.15 35.65
N TYR A 852 36.45 8.14 34.98
CA TYR A 852 35.93 6.78 35.07
C TYR A 852 36.13 6.16 36.45
N ARG A 853 37.23 6.50 37.15
CA ARG A 853 37.42 6.03 38.52
C ARG A 853 36.34 6.55 39.44
N SER A 854 36.03 7.83 39.41
CA SER A 854 34.94 8.43 40.19
C SER A 854 33.60 7.79 39.88
N LEU A 855 33.34 7.50 38.60
CA LEU A 855 32.11 6.84 38.15
C LEU A 855 31.99 5.41 38.71
N LEU A 856 33.08 4.61 38.61
CA LEU A 856 33.07 3.20 39.02
C LEU A 856 33.05 3.02 40.54
N GLU A 857 33.75 3.88 41.28
CA GLU A 857 33.81 3.84 42.76
C GLU A 857 32.44 4.09 43.40
N GLN A 858 31.49 4.75 42.71
CA GLN A 858 30.13 4.97 43.22
C GLN A 858 29.38 3.67 43.49
N LEU A 859 29.64 2.63 42.70
CA LEU A 859 29.02 1.34 42.88
C LEU A 859 29.62 0.51 44.02
N GLY A 860 30.79 0.86 44.48
CA GLY A 860 31.46 0.09 45.51
C GLY A 860 31.59 -1.39 45.17
N ASN A 861 31.25 -2.25 46.10
CA ASN A 861 31.32 -3.70 45.92
C ASN A 861 30.23 -4.22 44.91
N GLU A 862 29.25 -3.44 44.60
CA GLU A 862 28.19 -3.84 43.61
C GLU A 862 28.69 -3.77 42.17
N LEU A 863 29.83 -3.12 41.90
CA LEU A 863 30.46 -3.11 40.57
C LEU A 863 30.66 -4.54 40.02
N ARG A 864 31.05 -5.48 40.85
CA ARG A 864 31.28 -6.87 40.44
C ARG A 864 30.03 -7.54 39.87
N PHE A 865 28.85 -7.16 40.33
CA PHE A 865 27.59 -7.67 39.80
C PHE A 865 27.25 -7.11 38.43
N VAL A 866 27.56 -5.86 38.20
CA VAL A 866 27.44 -5.25 36.88
C VAL A 866 28.40 -5.87 35.86
N LEU A 867 29.60 -6.20 36.29
CA LEU A 867 30.62 -6.85 35.46
C LEU A 867 30.44 -8.36 35.37
N ILE A 868 29.59 -8.94 36.21
CA ILE A 868 29.33 -10.40 36.33
C ILE A 868 30.64 -11.15 36.61
N THR A 869 31.33 -10.70 37.65
CA THR A 869 32.61 -11.28 38.12
C THR A 869 32.55 -11.54 39.62
N SER A 870 33.48 -12.34 40.15
CA SER A 870 33.53 -12.63 41.59
C SER A 870 34.10 -11.48 42.39
N LYS A 871 35.00 -10.69 41.79
CA LYS A 871 35.61 -9.48 42.36
C LYS A 871 35.88 -8.44 41.32
N ALA A 872 35.68 -7.19 41.67
CA ALA A 872 36.03 -6.05 40.83
C ALA A 872 36.70 -4.96 41.68
N GLU A 873 37.89 -4.58 41.35
CA GLU A 873 38.66 -3.48 41.98
C GLU A 873 38.84 -2.35 40.98
N VAL A 874 38.85 -1.13 41.48
CA VAL A 874 39.14 0.09 40.69
C VAL A 874 40.41 0.71 41.23
N LYS A 875 41.35 1.02 40.33
CA LYS A 875 42.62 1.68 40.64
C LYS A 875 42.86 2.83 39.68
N ALA A 876 43.71 3.73 40.08
CA ALA A 876 44.12 4.84 39.20
C ALA A 876 44.83 4.31 37.95
N LEU A 877 44.60 4.93 36.79
CA LEU A 877 45.28 4.54 35.57
C LEU A 877 46.81 4.61 35.65
N ALA A 878 47.30 5.54 36.46
CA ALA A 878 48.74 5.67 36.77
C ALA A 878 49.34 4.45 37.45
N ASP A 879 48.55 3.67 38.19
CA ASP A 879 48.98 2.46 38.90
C ASP A 879 48.96 1.20 38.01
N LYS A 880 48.69 1.38 36.72
CA LYS A 880 48.58 0.27 35.74
C LYS A 880 49.96 -0.43 35.62
N PRO A 881 50.08 -1.75 35.87
CA PRO A 881 51.26 -2.53 35.60
C PRO A 881 51.72 -2.43 34.13
N ALA A 882 53.03 -2.55 33.91
CA ALA A 882 53.59 -2.43 32.56
C ALA A 882 53.12 -3.52 31.58
N ASP A 883 52.77 -4.68 32.08
CA ASP A 883 52.28 -5.84 31.35
C ASP A 883 50.78 -5.76 31.01
N VAL A 884 50.05 -4.81 31.59
CA VAL A 884 48.66 -4.55 31.28
C VAL A 884 48.57 -3.58 30.11
N VAL A 885 47.97 -4.04 29.01
CA VAL A 885 47.83 -3.25 27.79
C VAL A 885 46.72 -2.20 27.99
N ALA A 886 46.92 -1.02 27.44
CA ALA A 886 45.90 0.03 27.39
C ALA A 886 44.62 -0.51 26.66
N GLY A 887 43.45 -0.17 27.19
CA GLY A 887 42.18 -0.59 26.59
C GLY A 887 41.89 0.12 25.26
N GLU A 888 40.95 -0.39 24.50
CA GLU A 888 40.42 0.29 23.32
C GLU A 888 39.59 1.52 23.72
N LEU A 889 38.97 1.49 24.89
CA LEU A 889 38.32 2.66 25.49
C LEU A 889 39.42 3.54 26.14
N GLU A 890 39.57 4.76 25.64
CA GLU A 890 40.54 5.72 26.18
C GLU A 890 40.28 6.00 27.67
N GLY A 891 41.35 5.99 28.47
CA GLY A 891 41.24 6.20 29.91
C GLY A 891 40.93 4.95 30.75
N ILE A 892 40.82 3.79 30.12
CA ILE A 892 40.58 2.51 30.77
C ILE A 892 41.60 1.47 30.36
N ALA A 893 42.08 0.67 31.35
CA ALA A 893 42.79 -0.55 31.11
C ALA A 893 42.27 -1.61 32.09
N VAL A 894 42.19 -2.86 31.64
CA VAL A 894 41.60 -3.95 32.43
C VAL A 894 42.60 -5.10 32.57
N SER A 895 42.77 -5.60 33.78
CA SER A 895 43.45 -6.86 34.03
C SER A 895 42.48 -7.89 34.57
N VAL A 896 42.64 -9.14 34.12
CA VAL A 896 41.84 -10.27 34.54
C VAL A 896 42.72 -11.34 35.11
N ALA A 897 42.40 -11.77 36.31
CA ALA A 897 43.05 -12.90 36.97
C ALA A 897 42.00 -13.97 37.34
N ARG A 898 42.41 -15.22 37.36
CA ARG A 898 41.56 -16.28 37.92
C ARG A 898 41.50 -16.13 39.43
N SER A 899 40.32 -16.24 40.02
CA SER A 899 40.16 -16.20 41.47
C SER A 899 40.84 -17.40 42.16
N ASN A 900 41.52 -17.12 43.26
CA ASN A 900 42.09 -18.13 44.15
C ASN A 900 41.09 -18.64 45.22
N GLY A 901 39.89 -18.03 45.25
CA GLY A 901 38.83 -18.45 46.17
C GLY A 901 38.19 -19.78 45.80
N GLU A 902 37.37 -20.33 46.69
CA GLU A 902 36.55 -21.51 46.43
C GLU A 902 35.19 -21.10 45.81
N LYS A 903 34.65 -21.96 44.98
CA LYS A 903 33.33 -21.74 44.32
C LYS A 903 32.19 -21.99 45.29
N CYS A 904 31.32 -21.00 45.49
CA CYS A 904 30.09 -21.20 46.23
C CYS A 904 29.12 -22.08 45.41
N PRO A 905 28.65 -23.26 45.92
CA PRO A 905 27.80 -24.11 45.13
C PRO A 905 26.39 -23.54 44.86
N ARG A 906 26.00 -22.49 45.56
CA ARG A 906 24.69 -21.86 45.42
C ARG A 906 24.69 -20.71 44.40
N CYS A 907 25.58 -19.75 44.57
CA CYS A 907 25.62 -18.55 43.66
C CYS A 907 26.70 -18.63 42.59
N TRP A 908 27.58 -19.59 42.65
CA TRP A 908 28.69 -19.87 41.73
C TRP A 908 29.79 -18.81 41.72
N HIS A 909 29.72 -17.77 42.58
CA HIS A 909 30.80 -16.84 42.76
C HIS A 909 31.96 -17.52 43.53
N TYR A 910 33.16 -17.08 43.30
CA TYR A 910 34.37 -17.53 44.03
C TYR A 910 34.62 -16.59 45.19
N SER A 911 34.94 -17.14 46.36
CA SER A 911 35.18 -16.39 47.58
C SER A 911 36.27 -17.05 48.44
N ASP A 912 37.12 -16.25 49.03
CA ASP A 912 38.08 -16.69 50.04
C ASP A 912 37.48 -16.87 51.43
N LYS A 913 36.18 -16.55 51.57
CA LYS A 913 35.40 -16.62 52.81
C LYS A 913 34.37 -17.78 52.84
N ILE A 914 34.54 -18.79 51.97
CA ILE A 914 33.75 -20.02 52.06
C ILE A 914 34.01 -20.73 53.37
N GLY A 915 32.98 -21.21 54.05
CA GLY A 915 33.10 -21.99 55.26
C GLY A 915 33.25 -21.19 56.55
N VAL A 916 33.16 -19.88 56.51
CA VAL A 916 33.20 -19.02 57.71
C VAL A 916 32.01 -19.30 58.65
N ASN A 917 30.88 -19.66 58.09
CA ASN A 917 29.71 -20.03 58.90
C ASN A 917 29.65 -21.58 59.11
N PRO A 918 29.75 -22.05 60.38
CA PRO A 918 29.74 -23.49 60.66
C PRO A 918 28.47 -24.23 60.28
N GLU A 919 27.32 -23.55 60.30
CA GLU A 919 26.00 -24.13 59.91
C GLU A 919 25.88 -24.29 58.40
N HIS A 920 26.59 -23.49 57.65
CA HIS A 920 26.64 -23.46 56.17
C HIS A 920 28.06 -23.48 55.62
N PRO A 921 28.85 -24.56 55.88
CA PRO A 921 30.29 -24.56 55.67
C PRO A 921 30.75 -24.50 54.20
N THR A 922 29.81 -24.64 53.25
CA THR A 922 30.08 -24.60 51.81
C THR A 922 29.67 -23.30 51.15
N LEU A 923 28.93 -22.44 51.87
CA LEU A 923 28.38 -21.17 51.31
C LEU A 923 29.32 -19.99 51.54
N CYS A 924 29.30 -19.07 50.62
CA CYS A 924 29.85 -17.74 50.81
C CYS A 924 29.01 -16.90 51.77
N PRO A 925 29.57 -15.86 52.42
CA PRO A 925 28.83 -15.02 53.38
C PRO A 925 27.52 -14.45 52.84
N ARG A 926 27.51 -14.01 51.56
CA ARG A 926 26.36 -13.49 50.88
C ARG A 926 25.22 -14.52 50.82
N CYS A 927 25.53 -15.76 50.44
CA CYS A 927 24.53 -16.83 50.39
C CYS A 927 24.04 -17.26 51.78
N VAL A 928 24.89 -17.20 52.79
CA VAL A 928 24.46 -17.42 54.19
C VAL A 928 23.43 -16.39 54.59
N GLU A 929 23.64 -15.09 54.27
CA GLU A 929 22.71 -14.03 54.58
C GLU A 929 21.36 -14.24 53.84
N ASN A 930 21.38 -14.69 52.60
CA ASN A 930 20.18 -14.95 51.80
C ASN A 930 19.43 -16.22 52.22
N VAL A 931 20.11 -17.21 52.78
CA VAL A 931 19.48 -18.50 53.18
C VAL A 931 19.02 -18.45 54.63
N ALA A 932 19.83 -17.93 55.54
CA ALA A 932 19.62 -17.95 56.96
C ALA A 932 19.46 -16.59 57.63
N GLY A 933 19.84 -15.51 56.99
CA GLY A 933 19.72 -14.14 57.47
C GLY A 933 18.49 -13.38 56.95
N ASN A 934 18.60 -12.05 57.06
CA ASN A 934 17.54 -11.14 56.60
C ASN A 934 17.52 -10.88 55.09
N GLY A 935 18.52 -11.40 54.37
CA GLY A 935 18.75 -11.13 52.95
C GLY A 935 19.78 -10.02 52.74
N GLU A 936 20.56 -10.15 51.65
CA GLU A 936 21.57 -9.13 51.31
C GLU A 936 20.92 -7.80 50.92
N VAL A 937 21.61 -6.73 51.23
CA VAL A 937 21.18 -5.38 50.86
C VAL A 937 21.95 -4.92 49.62
N ARG A 938 21.21 -4.47 48.65
CA ARG A 938 21.69 -3.82 47.42
C ARG A 938 21.17 -2.40 47.30
N GLN A 939 21.95 -1.52 46.71
CA GLN A 939 21.54 -0.12 46.49
C GLN A 939 21.54 0.27 45.01
N PHE A 940 22.46 -0.29 44.25
CA PHE A 940 22.70 0.17 42.89
C PHE A 940 22.41 -0.88 41.83
N ALA A 941 22.74 -2.13 42.01
CA ALA A 941 22.64 -3.17 41.00
C ALA A 941 22.36 -4.60 41.52
#